data_887e2aa87f998fbb9ec0e567313e4bb4
#
_entry.id   887e2aa87f998fbb9ec0e567313e4bb4
#
_cell.length_a   1.000
_cell.length_b   1.000
_cell.length_c   1.000
_cell.angle_alpha   90.00
_cell.angle_beta   90.00
_cell.angle_gamma   90.00
#
_symmetry.space_group_name_H-M   'P 1'
#
loop_
_entity.id
_entity.type
_entity.pdbx_description
1 polymer ?
#
loop_
_entity_poly.entity_id
_entity_poly.type
_entity_poly.pdbx_seq_one_letter_code
_entity_poly.pdbx_strand_id
1 'polypeptide(L)'
;MNEINMRKYTIFRVISITLIFLVIKISAFAQYSTAESDSLLKNKFDAFGIIPLEINTGTAAVSNVGSDKLYRTTASNLTNTLAGLLSGMTYIQGTGEVGNNNAQWLIRGIGSYGNNGFNVAKIFVDGFEVNSNYLAYLSPVEIESFSILKDAATLTTFGERGANGIIWIETKRGQVGPSKVSAQFRYGSQSASKINKPLDSYGHASLYNQAISNDNGAWTPYYSQNQIADYMNGSGVNVDWYDEALRNTGNYVDGDITFNGGTTKARYNVTLGYVDHQGLLNVNNSDSTSNLRYSRYNLRANLDFSMLDIFEARVDLGGRIEQRKRPNVGISDLMSVLSHYPSNIYNIYDDEAANHYSGTAIHRNNPVAAINGLGWASNQSRILQGNFSLKEKLDFITPGLYLQEVFSFNAYTLSTYSKTRNYARYFNGATTTTDETTSIRASGYGSAAMEDWKQGKLTAGYDRIFGKHAISTSLNLNISAFNGDGYFSYKYNYLNYNGNVNYAYDNKYIGQIAFSYFGNDSFAPDNRWAFYPAISGAWIVSNEDFLKDSEKVDYLKVRASAGLSGFSDSNAMGALSSFNSNGRFLFKEYFTSSYTGSFYTGATSGTWQNTMVPMFIPNADAHAEKSTKFNLGVDLSLFNKLTLTGDVYMDKRTDILTRDNSLMNYYGNNYYFSNIGKMTSKGFELTGIWQDRIGNFNYSLNGMVSYNTNNIDYMAEVAPAYEYNAKTGRPFGTFIGLEADGFYGIEDFMSDGSLVDDLPMPAFGNVQPGDIKYVDLDNNGIIDQNDVTKIGKSIYPEWTYSFGGSVDYKGFDFTILLQGIAGASVNLLDNWNQTVAFVDNRTVYPIAKDAWAYYPEQNIDTRNSAKYPRLTTQSNENNYRGSSFWIKDRDFLKVRNIELGYDFSKNSSLSLDKVEKLRVFVSAVNPFTWSSLMKDYNMDPESIYGGYPSLKSFNAGVSFTF
;
A
#
# COMPACT_ATOMS: atom_id res chain seq x y z
N MET A 1 -7.06 -12.25 -39.53
CA MET A 1 -7.05 -11.88 -38.10
C MET A 1 -7.98 -12.72 -37.21
N ASN A 2 -9.11 -13.22 -37.72
CA ASN A 2 -10.03 -14.05 -36.95
C ASN A 2 -9.57 -15.51 -36.73
N GLU A 3 -8.79 -16.10 -37.61
CA GLU A 3 -8.33 -17.51 -37.46
C GLU A 3 -7.20 -17.67 -36.43
N ILE A 4 -6.34 -16.69 -36.23
CA ILE A 4 -5.24 -16.74 -35.24
C ILE A 4 -5.80 -16.63 -33.81
N ASN A 5 -6.85 -15.87 -33.62
CA ASN A 5 -7.51 -15.75 -32.32
C ASN A 5 -8.32 -17.03 -31.98
N MET A 6 -8.98 -17.67 -32.94
CA MET A 6 -9.68 -18.92 -32.68
C MET A 6 -8.69 -20.05 -32.34
N ARG A 7 -7.54 -20.17 -33.02
CA ARG A 7 -6.52 -21.19 -32.68
C ARG A 7 -5.94 -21.00 -31.28
N LYS A 8 -5.70 -19.75 -30.82
CA LYS A 8 -5.25 -19.47 -29.45
C LYS A 8 -6.30 -19.86 -28.40
N TYR A 9 -7.57 -19.61 -28.67
CA TYR A 9 -8.66 -20.02 -27.76
C TYR A 9 -8.82 -21.54 -27.71
N THR A 10 -8.62 -22.23 -28.84
CA THR A 10 -8.71 -23.70 -28.91
C THR A 10 -7.54 -24.37 -28.18
N ILE A 11 -6.31 -23.83 -28.32
CA ILE A 11 -5.13 -24.35 -27.61
C ILE A 11 -5.28 -24.14 -26.08
N PHE A 12 -5.79 -23.00 -25.64
CA PHE A 12 -6.02 -22.73 -24.22
C PHE A 12 -7.11 -23.66 -23.64
N ARG A 13 -8.19 -23.91 -24.37
CA ARG A 13 -9.21 -24.89 -23.99
C ARG A 13 -8.67 -26.34 -23.94
N VAL A 14 -7.85 -26.72 -24.89
CA VAL A 14 -7.24 -28.06 -24.92
C VAL A 14 -6.26 -28.24 -23.76
N ILE A 15 -5.40 -27.25 -23.47
CA ILE A 15 -4.48 -27.29 -22.32
C ILE A 15 -5.25 -27.34 -21.00
N SER A 16 -6.30 -26.55 -20.84
CA SER A 16 -7.12 -26.55 -19.62
C SER A 16 -7.85 -27.88 -19.40
N ILE A 17 -8.42 -28.49 -20.49
CA ILE A 17 -9.10 -29.77 -20.44
C ILE A 17 -8.09 -30.90 -20.21
N THR A 18 -6.91 -30.84 -20.81
CA THR A 18 -5.87 -31.86 -20.64
C THR A 18 -5.29 -31.83 -19.23
N LEU A 19 -5.11 -30.65 -18.63
CA LEU A 19 -4.70 -30.50 -17.23
C LEU A 19 -5.76 -31.06 -16.27
N ILE A 20 -7.05 -30.80 -16.51
CA ILE A 20 -8.15 -31.36 -15.71
C ILE A 20 -8.18 -32.90 -15.82
N PHE A 21 -8.01 -33.46 -17.03
CA PHE A 21 -7.93 -34.90 -17.20
C PHE A 21 -6.68 -35.55 -16.64
N LEU A 22 -5.54 -34.82 -16.62
CA LEU A 22 -4.31 -35.27 -15.96
C LEU A 22 -4.48 -35.34 -14.43
N VAL A 23 -5.11 -34.35 -13.83
CA VAL A 23 -5.43 -34.31 -12.39
C VAL A 23 -6.41 -35.43 -12.02
N ILE A 24 -7.44 -35.69 -12.83
CA ILE A 24 -8.40 -36.77 -12.60
C ILE A 24 -7.75 -38.14 -12.76
N LYS A 25 -6.81 -38.35 -13.68
CA LYS A 25 -6.08 -39.62 -13.81
C LYS A 25 -5.07 -39.84 -12.68
N ILE A 26 -4.43 -38.80 -12.16
CA ILE A 26 -3.50 -38.91 -11.04
C ILE A 26 -4.24 -39.28 -9.73
N SER A 27 -5.47 -38.76 -9.54
CA SER A 27 -6.29 -39.15 -8.37
C SER A 27 -6.75 -40.61 -8.38
N ALA A 28 -6.78 -41.30 -9.52
CA ALA A 28 -7.17 -42.71 -9.63
C ALA A 28 -6.03 -43.71 -9.30
N PHE A 29 -4.76 -43.23 -9.16
CA PHE A 29 -3.61 -44.09 -8.89
C PHE A 29 -3.13 -44.06 -7.42
N ALA A 30 -3.74 -43.20 -6.55
CA ALA A 30 -3.35 -43.07 -5.16
C ALA A 30 -4.13 -43.99 -4.23
N GLN A 31 -3.80 -45.28 -4.21
CA GLN A 31 -4.25 -46.22 -3.16
C GLN A 31 -3.08 -46.66 -2.29
N TYR A 32 -3.16 -46.24 -1.01
CA TYR A 32 -2.56 -46.76 0.22
C TYR A 32 -1.04 -46.85 0.40
N SER A 33 -0.51 -46.07 1.34
CA SER A 33 0.33 -46.55 2.45
C SER A 33 0.36 -45.53 3.60
N THR A 34 0.44 -46.03 4.83
CA THR A 34 0.17 -45.41 6.11
C THR A 34 1.24 -44.44 6.60
N ALA A 35 0.80 -43.46 7.39
CA ALA A 35 1.52 -42.37 8.04
C ALA A 35 2.57 -42.85 9.06
N GLU A 36 3.78 -42.28 8.93
CA GLU A 36 4.69 -41.98 10.07
C GLU A 36 5.81 -41.06 9.53
N SER A 37 5.80 -39.78 9.86
CA SER A 37 6.95 -38.86 9.91
C SER A 37 6.62 -37.39 9.75
N ASP A 38 5.37 -36.98 9.70
CA ASP A 38 4.99 -35.59 9.32
C ASP A 38 5.06 -34.55 10.46
N SER A 39 5.37 -34.91 11.69
CA SER A 39 5.40 -33.99 12.84
C SER A 39 6.66 -33.11 12.92
N LEU A 40 7.73 -33.46 12.23
CA LEU A 40 9.00 -32.72 12.25
C LEU A 40 9.16 -31.70 11.14
N LEU A 41 8.28 -31.70 10.13
CA LEU A 41 8.37 -30.81 8.97
C LEU A 41 7.61 -29.48 9.12
N LYS A 42 6.78 -29.34 10.15
CA LYS A 42 5.91 -28.15 10.32
C LYS A 42 6.62 -26.84 10.68
N ASN A 43 7.91 -26.87 11.00
CA ASN A 43 8.66 -25.69 11.43
C ASN A 43 9.87 -25.35 10.55
N LYS A 44 10.01 -25.96 9.38
CA LYS A 44 11.08 -25.64 8.43
C LYS A 44 10.57 -24.69 7.38
N PHE A 45 11.05 -23.44 7.39
CA PHE A 45 11.05 -22.60 6.22
C PHE A 45 12.06 -23.18 5.22
N ASP A 46 11.57 -23.86 4.21
CA ASP A 46 12.39 -24.24 3.07
C ASP A 46 12.48 -23.06 2.11
N ALA A 47 13.24 -22.03 2.51
CA ALA A 47 13.54 -20.87 1.70
C ALA A 47 14.44 -21.24 0.53
N PHE A 48 14.13 -22.31 -0.21
CA PHE A 48 14.85 -22.77 -1.42
C PHE A 48 16.39 -22.69 -1.26
N GLY A 49 16.92 -23.21 -0.14
CA GLY A 49 18.35 -23.16 0.15
C GLY A 49 18.97 -21.77 0.40
N ILE A 50 18.17 -20.70 0.43
CA ILE A 50 18.70 -19.38 0.80
C ILE A 50 18.85 -19.27 2.31
N ILE A 51 17.91 -19.81 3.09
CA ILE A 51 17.99 -19.83 4.55
C ILE A 51 17.13 -21.00 5.07
N PRO A 52 17.72 -22.06 5.66
CA PRO A 52 16.97 -22.97 6.49
C PRO A 52 16.65 -22.25 7.81
N LEU A 53 15.52 -21.56 7.87
CA LEU A 53 15.04 -20.89 9.07
C LEU A 53 14.12 -21.82 9.84
N GLU A 54 14.66 -22.59 10.74
CA GLU A 54 13.88 -23.03 11.90
C GLU A 54 13.68 -21.79 12.79
N ILE A 55 12.45 -21.26 12.86
CA ILE A 55 12.13 -20.08 13.67
C ILE A 55 12.61 -20.26 15.10
N ASN A 56 12.51 -21.48 15.63
CA ASN A 56 12.89 -21.80 17.01
C ASN A 56 14.40 -21.86 17.22
N THR A 57 15.19 -22.27 16.23
CA THR A 57 16.64 -22.44 16.34
C THR A 57 17.45 -21.43 15.52
N GLY A 58 16.80 -20.56 14.72
CA GLY A 58 17.47 -19.55 13.91
C GLY A 58 17.88 -18.31 14.71
N THR A 59 18.80 -17.52 14.11
CA THR A 59 19.29 -16.25 14.66
C THR A 59 18.47 -15.04 14.20
N ALA A 60 17.52 -15.24 13.31
CA ALA A 60 16.83 -14.21 12.54
C ALA A 60 15.66 -13.54 13.29
N ALA A 61 15.42 -12.26 13.00
CA ALA A 61 14.21 -11.53 13.37
C ALA A 61 13.15 -11.66 12.26
N VAL A 62 12.18 -12.55 12.47
CA VAL A 62 11.11 -12.84 11.52
C VAL A 62 9.75 -12.64 12.19
N SER A 63 8.80 -12.02 11.48
CA SER A 63 7.38 -12.05 11.82
C SER A 63 6.63 -12.85 10.78
N ASN A 64 5.76 -13.76 11.22
CA ASN A 64 5.08 -14.71 10.35
C ASN A 64 3.58 -14.76 10.65
N VAL A 65 2.78 -15.02 9.61
CA VAL A 65 1.33 -15.26 9.70
C VAL A 65 0.92 -16.36 8.73
N GLY A 66 0.12 -17.32 9.21
CA GLY A 66 -0.47 -18.36 8.36
C GLY A 66 -1.72 -17.92 7.62
N SER A 67 -2.10 -18.72 6.64
CA SER A 67 -3.29 -18.47 5.80
C SER A 67 -4.60 -18.39 6.58
N ASP A 68 -4.71 -19.12 7.70
CA ASP A 68 -5.89 -19.13 8.57
C ASP A 68 -6.27 -17.73 9.08
N LYS A 69 -5.28 -16.90 9.41
CA LYS A 69 -5.48 -15.51 9.85
C LYS A 69 -5.71 -14.55 8.67
N LEU A 70 -4.95 -14.72 7.58
CA LEU A 70 -5.10 -13.90 6.36
C LEU A 70 -6.51 -14.03 5.77
N TYR A 71 -7.05 -15.23 5.82
CA TYR A 71 -8.33 -15.57 5.20
C TYR A 71 -9.55 -15.03 5.94
N ARG A 72 -9.43 -14.68 7.23
CA ARG A 72 -10.55 -14.14 8.03
C ARG A 72 -10.98 -12.74 7.57
N THR A 73 -10.07 -11.95 7.03
CA THR A 73 -10.41 -10.63 6.49
C THR A 73 -10.88 -10.74 5.04
N THR A 74 -12.15 -10.42 4.81
CA THR A 74 -12.73 -10.40 3.46
C THR A 74 -12.18 -9.22 2.68
N ALA A 75 -11.38 -9.49 1.64
CA ALA A 75 -10.79 -8.46 0.79
C ALA A 75 -10.47 -9.01 -0.61
N SER A 76 -10.70 -8.21 -1.65
CA SER A 76 -10.33 -8.55 -3.03
C SER A 76 -8.81 -8.46 -3.27
N ASN A 77 -8.10 -7.78 -2.38
CA ASN A 77 -6.67 -7.51 -2.44
C ASN A 77 -5.99 -8.05 -1.19
N LEU A 78 -4.98 -8.91 -1.37
CA LEU A 78 -4.26 -9.55 -0.26
C LEU A 78 -3.63 -8.50 0.69
N THR A 79 -3.14 -7.38 0.15
CA THR A 79 -2.53 -6.36 1.01
C THR A 79 -3.46 -5.87 2.10
N ASN A 80 -4.78 -5.88 1.86
CA ASN A 80 -5.79 -5.43 2.81
C ASN A 80 -6.09 -6.46 3.91
N THR A 81 -5.58 -7.68 3.80
CA THR A 81 -5.70 -8.71 4.85
C THR A 81 -4.58 -8.64 5.88
N LEU A 82 -3.52 -7.86 5.64
CA LEU A 82 -2.29 -7.83 6.45
C LEU A 82 -2.37 -6.89 7.67
N ALA A 83 -3.39 -6.04 7.73
CA ALA A 83 -3.52 -5.02 8.77
C ALA A 83 -3.47 -5.63 10.18
N GLY A 84 -2.47 -5.22 10.98
CA GLY A 84 -2.33 -5.63 12.38
C GLY A 84 -1.92 -7.09 12.61
N LEU A 85 -1.42 -7.80 11.60
CA LEU A 85 -1.03 -9.22 11.70
C LEU A 85 0.48 -9.44 11.88
N LEU A 86 1.32 -8.47 11.52
CA LEU A 86 2.78 -8.62 11.45
C LEU A 86 3.48 -7.51 12.24
N SER A 87 4.29 -7.90 13.23
CA SER A 87 5.09 -6.97 14.03
C SER A 87 6.19 -6.32 13.19
N GLY A 88 6.36 -5.00 13.33
CA GLY A 88 7.30 -4.19 12.55
C GLY A 88 6.78 -3.77 11.18
N MET A 89 5.51 -4.05 10.87
CA MET A 89 4.86 -3.62 9.63
C MET A 89 3.88 -2.49 9.90
N THR A 90 4.13 -1.32 9.32
CA THR A 90 3.16 -0.24 9.26
C THR A 90 2.25 -0.45 8.06
N TYR A 91 0.94 -0.29 8.25
CA TYR A 91 -0.09 -0.54 7.26
C TYR A 91 -1.07 0.63 7.19
N ILE A 92 -1.36 1.13 5.97
CA ILE A 92 -2.31 2.20 5.72
C ILE A 92 -3.06 1.91 4.41
N GLN A 93 -4.39 1.89 4.47
CA GLN A 93 -5.25 1.76 3.29
C GLN A 93 -5.78 3.13 2.85
N GLY A 94 -5.13 3.76 1.87
CA GLY A 94 -5.45 5.13 1.43
C GLY A 94 -6.73 5.30 0.63
N THR A 95 -7.34 4.23 0.11
CA THR A 95 -8.56 4.29 -0.70
C THR A 95 -9.33 2.98 -0.65
N GLY A 96 -10.65 3.07 -0.80
CA GLY A 96 -11.54 1.92 -0.98
C GLY A 96 -11.85 1.62 -2.46
N GLU A 97 -11.19 2.25 -3.42
CA GLU A 97 -11.46 2.12 -4.84
C GLU A 97 -11.31 0.68 -5.33
N VAL A 98 -12.40 0.10 -5.79
CA VAL A 98 -12.46 -1.31 -6.18
C VAL A 98 -11.47 -1.64 -7.30
N GLY A 99 -10.60 -2.62 -7.03
CA GLY A 99 -9.52 -3.03 -7.94
C GLY A 99 -8.36 -2.03 -8.06
N ASN A 100 -8.28 -1.04 -7.14
CA ASN A 100 -7.19 -0.08 -7.00
C ASN A 100 -7.00 0.36 -5.55
N ASN A 101 -7.25 -0.53 -4.61
CA ASN A 101 -7.24 -0.29 -3.17
C ASN A 101 -6.04 -0.93 -2.47
N ASN A 102 -4.89 -0.95 -3.13
CA ASN A 102 -3.67 -1.45 -2.53
C ASN A 102 -3.35 -0.67 -1.26
N ALA A 103 -3.10 -1.38 -0.17
CA ALA A 103 -2.55 -0.76 1.02
C ALA A 103 -1.07 -0.40 0.81
N GLN A 104 -0.65 0.67 1.45
CA GLN A 104 0.76 1.00 1.63
C GLN A 104 1.29 0.29 2.87
N TRP A 105 2.49 -0.26 2.78
CA TRP A 105 3.17 -0.90 3.91
C TRP A 105 4.64 -0.50 3.96
N LEU A 106 5.16 -0.47 5.18
CA LEU A 106 6.56 -0.20 5.46
C LEU A 106 7.04 -1.21 6.50
N ILE A 107 8.23 -1.76 6.32
CA ILE A 107 8.88 -2.63 7.30
C ILE A 107 9.89 -1.77 8.07
N ARG A 108 9.69 -1.64 9.41
CA ARG A 108 10.53 -0.83 10.29
C ARG A 108 10.63 0.64 9.85
N GLY A 109 9.55 1.17 9.24
CA GLY A 109 9.38 2.58 8.88
C GLY A 109 10.20 3.03 7.69
N ILE A 110 10.62 4.30 7.70
CA ILE A 110 11.35 4.96 6.62
C ILE A 110 12.84 4.86 6.87
N GLY A 111 13.57 4.23 5.95
CA GLY A 111 15.03 4.10 5.99
C GLY A 111 15.79 4.97 5.00
N SER A 112 15.11 5.50 3.97
CA SER A 112 15.71 6.38 2.95
C SER A 112 14.75 7.50 2.58
N TYR A 113 15.26 8.69 2.25
CA TYR A 113 14.46 9.87 1.90
C TYR A 113 14.45 10.18 0.40
N GLY A 114 14.78 9.25 -0.45
CA GLY A 114 14.60 9.41 -1.88
C GLY A 114 13.13 9.61 -2.27
N ASN A 115 12.85 9.72 -3.57
CA ASN A 115 11.48 9.86 -4.08
C ASN A 115 10.59 8.64 -3.78
N ASN A 116 9.28 8.78 -3.98
CA ASN A 116 8.29 7.73 -3.72
C ASN A 116 8.72 6.35 -4.22
N GLY A 117 8.75 5.35 -3.35
CA GLY A 117 9.11 3.97 -3.67
C GLY A 117 10.42 3.47 -3.02
N PHE A 118 11.25 4.36 -2.46
CA PHE A 118 12.55 3.98 -1.86
C PHE A 118 12.46 3.11 -0.60
N ASN A 119 11.30 3.03 0.04
CA ASN A 119 11.13 2.28 1.28
C ASN A 119 10.27 1.02 1.12
N VAL A 120 9.96 0.63 -0.11
CA VAL A 120 9.16 -0.56 -0.39
C VAL A 120 10.01 -1.82 -0.27
N ALA A 121 9.57 -2.75 0.57
CA ALA A 121 10.16 -4.07 0.70
C ALA A 121 10.01 -4.87 -0.59
N LYS A 122 11.04 -5.66 -0.95
CA LYS A 122 10.96 -6.61 -2.05
C LYS A 122 10.15 -7.84 -1.66
N ILE A 123 9.44 -8.41 -2.64
CA ILE A 123 8.50 -9.50 -2.44
C ILE A 123 9.04 -10.74 -3.15
N PHE A 124 9.10 -11.84 -2.41
CA PHE A 124 9.49 -13.14 -2.93
C PHE A 124 8.35 -14.15 -2.71
N VAL A 125 7.96 -14.84 -3.77
CA VAL A 125 6.99 -15.93 -3.73
C VAL A 125 7.68 -17.21 -4.16
N ASP A 126 7.67 -18.22 -3.27
CA ASP A 126 8.36 -19.50 -3.48
C ASP A 126 9.83 -19.33 -3.92
N GLY A 127 10.50 -18.31 -3.36
CA GLY A 127 11.93 -18.04 -3.59
C GLY A 127 12.28 -17.09 -4.73
N PHE A 128 11.29 -16.53 -5.45
CA PHE A 128 11.51 -15.64 -6.59
C PHE A 128 10.92 -14.26 -6.38
N GLU A 129 11.68 -13.23 -6.80
CA GLU A 129 11.22 -11.85 -6.74
C GLU A 129 10.04 -11.63 -7.68
N VAL A 130 9.00 -10.98 -7.18
CA VAL A 130 7.82 -10.55 -7.94
C VAL A 130 7.53 -9.08 -7.68
N ASN A 131 6.77 -8.42 -8.55
CA ASN A 131 6.39 -7.04 -8.34
C ASN A 131 5.25 -6.89 -7.30
N SER A 132 5.03 -5.67 -6.80
CA SER A 132 4.00 -5.37 -5.81
C SER A 132 2.58 -5.64 -6.30
N ASN A 133 2.33 -5.47 -7.61
CA ASN A 133 1.04 -5.79 -8.22
C ASN A 133 0.75 -7.29 -8.14
N TYR A 134 1.77 -8.13 -8.22
CA TYR A 134 1.60 -9.57 -8.07
C TYR A 134 1.08 -9.92 -6.66
N LEU A 135 1.65 -9.30 -5.62
CA LEU A 135 1.22 -9.51 -4.23
C LEU A 135 -0.25 -9.17 -4.00
N ALA A 136 -0.68 -8.02 -4.52
CA ALA A 136 -2.03 -7.51 -4.32
C ALA A 136 -3.11 -8.55 -4.70
N TYR A 137 -2.78 -9.43 -5.60
CA TYR A 137 -3.75 -10.31 -6.25
C TYR A 137 -3.57 -11.80 -5.95
N LEU A 138 -2.64 -12.19 -5.07
CA LEU A 138 -2.60 -13.55 -4.52
C LEU A 138 -3.87 -13.82 -3.67
N SER A 139 -4.43 -15.02 -3.79
CA SER A 139 -5.50 -15.43 -2.89
C SER A 139 -4.91 -15.90 -1.55
N PRO A 140 -5.46 -15.46 -0.40
CA PRO A 140 -5.04 -16.00 0.90
C PRO A 140 -5.08 -17.52 0.98
N VAL A 141 -5.96 -18.18 0.23
CA VAL A 141 -6.11 -19.65 0.24
C VAL A 141 -4.92 -20.36 -0.41
N GLU A 142 -4.20 -19.70 -1.33
CA GLU A 142 -3.00 -20.23 -1.97
C GLU A 142 -1.78 -20.21 -1.05
N ILE A 143 -1.81 -19.39 0.02
CA ILE A 143 -0.66 -19.09 0.88
C ILE A 143 -0.59 -20.12 2.03
N GLU A 144 0.59 -20.66 2.29
CA GLU A 144 0.88 -21.41 3.51
C GLU A 144 1.37 -20.47 4.61
N SER A 145 2.36 -19.62 4.28
CA SER A 145 2.94 -18.65 5.20
C SER A 145 3.27 -17.34 4.52
N PHE A 146 3.09 -16.26 5.25
CA PHE A 146 3.49 -14.91 4.90
C PHE A 146 4.43 -14.39 5.98
N SER A 147 5.67 -14.10 5.61
CA SER A 147 6.73 -13.71 6.54
C SER A 147 7.35 -12.39 6.12
N ILE A 148 7.80 -11.61 7.10
CA ILE A 148 8.68 -10.46 6.87
C ILE A 148 10.03 -10.70 7.52
N LEU A 149 11.10 -10.55 6.72
CA LEU A 149 12.48 -10.66 7.13
C LEU A 149 13.01 -9.26 7.40
N LYS A 150 13.66 -9.03 8.55
CA LYS A 150 13.88 -7.66 9.06
C LYS A 150 15.32 -7.37 9.47
N ASP A 151 16.14 -8.40 9.70
CA ASP A 151 17.48 -8.23 10.27
C ASP A 151 18.61 -8.55 9.28
N ALA A 152 19.83 -8.15 9.62
CA ALA A 152 21.01 -8.35 8.79
C ALA A 152 21.26 -9.80 8.44
N ALA A 153 21.04 -10.74 9.38
CA ALA A 153 21.32 -12.16 9.19
C ALA A 153 20.61 -12.75 7.97
N THR A 154 19.38 -12.30 7.74
CA THR A 154 18.55 -12.74 6.61
C THR A 154 18.72 -11.85 5.38
N LEU A 155 18.74 -10.51 5.57
CA LEU A 155 18.67 -9.56 4.48
C LEU A 155 19.95 -9.46 3.65
N THR A 156 21.10 -9.73 4.25
CA THR A 156 22.40 -9.69 3.57
C THR A 156 22.45 -10.60 2.35
N THR A 157 21.87 -11.81 2.41
CA THR A 157 21.89 -12.76 1.29
C THR A 157 21.15 -12.25 0.04
N PHE A 158 20.27 -11.25 0.22
CA PHE A 158 19.56 -10.57 -0.88
C PHE A 158 20.33 -9.40 -1.48
N GLY A 159 21.51 -9.03 -0.90
CA GLY A 159 22.37 -7.96 -1.40
C GLY A 159 21.63 -6.62 -1.50
N GLU A 160 21.57 -6.06 -2.69
CA GLU A 160 20.90 -4.76 -2.97
C GLU A 160 19.36 -4.81 -2.93
N ARG A 161 18.76 -5.96 -2.69
CA ARG A 161 17.32 -6.10 -2.51
C ARG A 161 16.88 -6.08 -1.05
N GLY A 162 17.84 -6.21 -0.09
CA GLY A 162 17.56 -6.44 1.31
C GLY A 162 17.32 -5.20 2.18
N ALA A 163 17.72 -4.00 1.75
CA ALA A 163 17.79 -2.84 2.66
C ALA A 163 16.44 -2.47 3.32
N ASN A 164 15.34 -2.60 2.63
CA ASN A 164 14.00 -2.22 3.12
C ASN A 164 13.22 -3.39 3.75
N GLY A 165 13.90 -4.52 4.03
CA GLY A 165 13.23 -5.75 4.42
C GLY A 165 12.73 -6.56 3.23
N ILE A 166 12.37 -7.81 3.50
CA ILE A 166 11.85 -8.75 2.50
C ILE A 166 10.50 -9.28 2.95
N ILE A 167 9.54 -9.31 2.05
CA ILE A 167 8.30 -10.07 2.18
C ILE A 167 8.54 -11.43 1.54
N TRP A 168 8.42 -12.49 2.35
CA TRP A 168 8.60 -13.86 1.93
C TRP A 168 7.30 -14.63 2.03
N ILE A 169 6.83 -15.18 0.92
CA ILE A 169 5.56 -15.90 0.82
C ILE A 169 5.83 -17.32 0.34
N GLU A 170 5.31 -18.28 1.08
CA GLU A 170 5.29 -19.69 0.68
C GLU A 170 3.86 -20.07 0.32
N THR A 171 3.72 -20.78 -0.79
CA THR A 171 2.44 -21.29 -1.24
C THR A 171 2.20 -22.71 -0.77
N LYS A 172 0.93 -23.08 -0.57
CA LYS A 172 0.54 -24.39 -0.06
C LYS A 172 1.01 -25.53 -0.95
N ARG A 173 1.53 -26.57 -0.31
CA ARG A 173 2.02 -27.79 -0.96
C ARG A 173 1.09 -28.97 -0.74
N GLY A 174 1.22 -29.98 -1.59
CA GLY A 174 0.51 -31.26 -1.44
C GLY A 174 0.93 -32.03 -0.18
N GLN A 175 -0.02 -32.66 0.48
CA GLN A 175 0.21 -33.51 1.66
C GLN A 175 0.11 -34.98 1.27
N VAL A 176 0.84 -35.83 1.99
CA VAL A 176 0.71 -37.27 1.86
C VAL A 176 -0.60 -37.70 2.51
N GLY A 177 -1.46 -38.35 1.74
CA GLY A 177 -2.75 -38.83 2.20
C GLY A 177 -3.79 -38.90 1.10
N PRO A 178 -5.00 -39.35 1.42
CA PRO A 178 -6.11 -39.33 0.48
C PRO A 178 -6.39 -37.91 -0.03
N SER A 179 -6.94 -37.84 -1.24
CA SER A 179 -7.34 -36.57 -1.82
C SER A 179 -8.41 -35.90 -0.97
N LYS A 180 -8.16 -34.67 -0.53
CA LYS A 180 -9.13 -33.80 0.16
C LYS A 180 -9.58 -32.69 -0.76
N VAL A 181 -10.87 -32.41 -0.72
CA VAL A 181 -11.47 -31.25 -1.43
C VAL A 181 -11.98 -30.28 -0.39
N SER A 182 -11.44 -29.08 -0.39
CA SER A 182 -11.91 -27.98 0.46
C SER A 182 -12.52 -26.90 -0.41
N ALA A 183 -13.69 -26.40 -0.04
CA ALA A 183 -14.33 -25.30 -0.71
C ALA A 183 -14.82 -24.26 0.28
N GLN A 184 -14.79 -23.01 -0.13
CA GLN A 184 -15.35 -21.90 0.61
C GLN A 184 -16.05 -20.94 -0.31
N PHE A 185 -17.14 -20.35 0.19
CA PHE A 185 -17.88 -19.31 -0.49
C PHE A 185 -18.25 -18.22 0.51
N ARG A 186 -18.10 -16.95 0.09
CA ARG A 186 -18.52 -15.77 0.86
C ARG A 186 -19.31 -14.81 -0.01
N TYR A 187 -20.34 -14.23 0.60
CA TYR A 187 -21.10 -13.12 0.06
C TYR A 187 -21.09 -11.97 1.07
N GLY A 188 -20.85 -10.76 0.61
CA GLY A 188 -20.79 -9.58 1.43
C GLY A 188 -21.50 -8.38 0.83
N SER A 189 -22.03 -7.52 1.71
CA SER A 189 -22.52 -6.19 1.39
C SER A 189 -21.53 -5.15 1.93
N GLN A 190 -21.15 -4.19 1.10
CA GLN A 190 -20.18 -3.15 1.43
C GLN A 190 -20.82 -1.78 1.34
N SER A 191 -20.39 -0.87 2.22
CA SER A 191 -20.79 0.53 2.22
C SER A 191 -19.60 1.43 2.55
N ALA A 192 -19.71 2.72 2.25
CA ALA A 192 -18.71 3.69 2.65
C ALA A 192 -18.57 3.73 4.19
N SER A 193 -17.34 3.77 4.68
CA SER A 193 -17.06 3.93 6.11
C SER A 193 -17.49 5.29 6.59
N LYS A 194 -17.10 6.34 5.87
CA LYS A 194 -17.49 7.73 6.10
C LYS A 194 -17.38 8.49 4.78
N ILE A 195 -18.33 9.38 4.53
CA ILE A 195 -18.28 10.37 3.45
C ILE A 195 -18.41 11.74 4.10
N ASN A 196 -17.44 12.62 3.88
CA ASN A 196 -17.58 14.02 4.22
C ASN A 196 -18.37 14.70 3.09
N LYS A 197 -19.56 15.20 3.39
CA LYS A 197 -20.43 15.84 2.42
C LYS A 197 -20.36 17.36 2.56
N PRO A 198 -20.47 18.12 1.47
CA PRO A 198 -20.61 19.58 1.54
C PRO A 198 -21.92 19.95 2.25
N LEU A 199 -22.05 21.21 2.62
CA LEU A 199 -23.31 21.74 3.14
C LEU A 199 -24.37 21.75 2.04
N ASP A 200 -25.63 21.69 2.46
CA ASP A 200 -26.78 21.88 1.61
C ASP A 200 -26.85 23.30 1.03
N SER A 201 -27.83 23.56 0.16
CA SER A 201 -27.98 24.84 -0.51
C SER A 201 -28.22 26.00 0.44
N TYR A 202 -28.95 25.78 1.55
CA TYR A 202 -29.15 26.77 2.58
C TYR A 202 -27.84 27.13 3.30
N GLY A 203 -27.08 26.11 3.75
CA GLY A 203 -25.80 26.29 4.41
C GLY A 203 -24.77 26.95 3.48
N HIS A 204 -24.71 26.49 2.22
CA HIS A 204 -23.85 27.08 1.21
C HIS A 204 -24.17 28.56 0.98
N ALA A 205 -25.41 28.91 0.68
CA ALA A 205 -25.84 30.27 0.34
C ALA A 205 -25.65 31.24 1.53
N SER A 206 -25.95 30.77 2.75
CA SER A 206 -25.79 31.56 3.98
C SER A 206 -24.31 31.93 4.22
N LEU A 207 -23.39 30.97 4.13
CA LEU A 207 -21.96 31.19 4.31
C LEU A 207 -21.32 31.92 3.13
N TYR A 208 -21.87 31.74 1.91
CA TYR A 208 -21.44 32.50 0.73
C TYR A 208 -21.74 33.98 0.86
N ASN A 209 -22.93 34.33 1.41
CA ASN A 209 -23.29 35.72 1.73
C ASN A 209 -22.29 36.32 2.73
N GLN A 210 -21.87 35.55 3.71
CA GLN A 210 -20.84 35.98 4.67
C GLN A 210 -19.48 36.17 3.97
N ALA A 211 -19.06 35.25 3.09
CA ALA A 211 -17.80 35.36 2.36
C ALA A 211 -17.74 36.64 1.48
N ILE A 212 -18.78 36.87 0.67
CA ILE A 212 -18.89 38.08 -0.15
C ILE A 212 -18.88 39.36 0.72
N SER A 213 -19.57 39.32 1.85
CA SER A 213 -19.62 40.45 2.77
C SER A 213 -18.27 40.74 3.41
N ASN A 214 -17.52 39.67 3.77
CA ASN A 214 -16.14 39.80 4.23
C ASN A 214 -15.22 40.44 3.15
N ASP A 215 -15.36 40.00 1.90
CA ASP A 215 -14.57 40.52 0.79
C ASP A 215 -14.86 41.98 0.48
N ASN A 216 -16.10 42.43 0.72
CA ASN A 216 -16.55 43.82 0.49
C ASN A 216 -16.43 44.69 1.75
N GLY A 217 -16.03 44.16 2.91
CA GLY A 217 -15.89 44.91 4.16
C GLY A 217 -17.21 45.40 4.78
N ALA A 218 -18.36 45.00 4.26
CA ALA A 218 -19.68 45.34 4.76
C ALA A 218 -20.68 44.26 4.39
N TRP A 219 -21.80 44.15 5.13
CA TRP A 219 -22.84 43.17 4.80
C TRP A 219 -23.51 43.46 3.45
N THR A 220 -23.09 42.69 2.44
CA THR A 220 -23.54 42.79 1.04
C THR A 220 -23.89 41.39 0.49
N PRO A 221 -25.03 40.83 0.89
CA PRO A 221 -25.37 39.46 0.55
C PRO A 221 -25.56 39.28 -0.97
N TYR A 222 -25.00 38.22 -1.51
CA TYR A 222 -25.18 37.76 -2.90
C TYR A 222 -26.56 37.14 -3.10
N TYR A 223 -26.95 36.22 -2.21
CA TYR A 223 -28.27 35.58 -2.21
C TYR A 223 -29.26 36.44 -1.41
N SER A 224 -30.38 36.78 -2.03
CA SER A 224 -31.46 37.51 -1.36
C SER A 224 -32.10 36.69 -0.26
N GLN A 225 -32.83 37.38 0.65
CA GLN A 225 -33.59 36.70 1.73
C GLN A 225 -34.64 35.71 1.18
N ASN A 226 -35.27 36.00 0.04
CA ASN A 226 -36.20 35.08 -0.60
C ASN A 226 -35.53 33.81 -1.08
N GLN A 227 -34.37 33.94 -1.75
CA GLN A 227 -33.57 32.76 -2.16
C GLN A 227 -33.09 31.91 -0.98
N ILE A 228 -32.67 32.55 0.11
CA ILE A 228 -32.32 31.85 1.35
C ILE A 228 -33.53 31.09 1.91
N ALA A 229 -34.71 31.74 1.91
CA ALA A 229 -35.97 31.11 2.35
C ALA A 229 -36.37 29.94 1.43
N ASP A 230 -36.18 30.07 0.12
CA ASP A 230 -36.48 29.01 -0.86
C ASP A 230 -35.56 27.78 -0.63
N TYR A 231 -34.28 27.98 -0.34
CA TYR A 231 -33.37 26.90 0.03
C TYR A 231 -33.74 26.27 1.38
N MET A 232 -34.13 27.08 2.37
CA MET A 232 -34.52 26.62 3.69
C MET A 232 -35.79 25.76 3.67
N ASN A 233 -36.78 26.12 2.86
CA ASN A 233 -38.06 25.41 2.76
C ASN A 233 -38.08 24.31 1.68
N GLY A 234 -36.94 24.12 0.96
CA GLY A 234 -36.78 23.08 -0.06
C GLY A 234 -37.40 23.37 -1.43
N SER A 235 -37.82 24.59 -1.69
CA SER A 235 -38.35 24.99 -3.02
C SER A 235 -37.23 25.40 -4.01
N GLY A 236 -36.03 25.70 -3.52
CA GLY A 236 -34.87 25.99 -4.33
C GLY A 236 -34.07 24.74 -4.74
N VAL A 237 -33.18 24.88 -5.71
CA VAL A 237 -32.24 23.80 -6.15
C VAL A 237 -31.39 23.34 -4.97
N ASN A 238 -31.40 22.02 -4.68
CA ASN A 238 -30.61 21.43 -3.61
C ASN A 238 -30.23 19.97 -3.96
N VAL A 239 -29.10 19.78 -4.60
CA VAL A 239 -28.64 18.47 -5.07
C VAL A 239 -27.52 17.96 -4.17
N ASP A 240 -27.72 16.80 -3.51
CA ASP A 240 -26.65 16.07 -2.87
C ASP A 240 -25.91 15.22 -3.92
N TRP A 241 -24.85 15.77 -4.48
CA TRP A 241 -24.07 15.12 -5.54
C TRP A 241 -23.49 13.77 -5.15
N TYR A 242 -23.22 13.54 -3.85
CA TYR A 242 -22.74 12.24 -3.37
C TYR A 242 -23.83 11.18 -3.37
N ASP A 243 -25.06 11.52 -2.94
CA ASP A 243 -26.18 10.58 -2.94
C ASP A 243 -26.64 10.24 -4.37
N GLU A 244 -26.50 11.19 -5.30
CA GLU A 244 -26.82 10.95 -6.71
C GLU A 244 -25.75 10.09 -7.42
N ALA A 245 -24.48 10.29 -7.10
CA ALA A 245 -23.38 9.59 -7.73
C ALA A 245 -23.05 8.24 -7.10
N LEU A 246 -23.36 8.03 -5.80
CA LEU A 246 -22.96 6.85 -5.04
C LEU A 246 -24.15 6.11 -4.47
N ARG A 247 -24.17 4.79 -4.64
CA ARG A 247 -25.12 3.88 -3.97
C ARG A 247 -24.72 3.67 -2.51
N ASN A 248 -25.70 3.36 -1.69
CA ASN A 248 -25.46 3.04 -0.29
C ASN A 248 -24.65 1.75 -0.11
N THR A 249 -24.80 0.77 -1.01
CA THR A 249 -24.17 -0.54 -0.89
C THR A 249 -23.65 -1.06 -2.23
N GLY A 250 -22.55 -1.82 -2.17
CA GLY A 250 -22.00 -2.64 -3.23
C GLY A 250 -21.87 -4.10 -2.78
N ASN A 251 -21.79 -5.02 -3.72
CA ASN A 251 -21.69 -6.45 -3.43
C ASN A 251 -20.25 -6.95 -3.54
N TYR A 252 -19.94 -7.95 -2.72
CA TYR A 252 -18.71 -8.70 -2.75
C TYR A 252 -19.02 -10.19 -2.76
N VAL A 253 -18.36 -10.93 -3.64
CA VAL A 253 -18.46 -12.40 -3.72
C VAL A 253 -17.06 -12.96 -3.87
N ASP A 254 -16.72 -13.97 -3.11
CA ASP A 254 -15.56 -14.80 -3.39
C ASP A 254 -15.86 -16.28 -3.16
N GLY A 255 -15.11 -17.12 -3.87
CA GLY A 255 -15.19 -18.57 -3.73
C GLY A 255 -13.89 -19.22 -4.17
N ASP A 256 -13.46 -20.21 -3.40
CA ASP A 256 -12.23 -20.97 -3.63
C ASP A 256 -12.53 -22.47 -3.50
N ILE A 257 -11.87 -23.28 -4.36
CA ILE A 257 -11.88 -24.75 -4.29
C ILE A 257 -10.42 -25.20 -4.32
N THR A 258 -10.03 -26.02 -3.36
CA THR A 258 -8.68 -26.62 -3.26
C THR A 258 -8.74 -28.13 -3.26
N PHE A 259 -7.90 -28.73 -4.09
CA PHE A 259 -7.65 -30.18 -4.14
C PHE A 259 -6.25 -30.42 -3.59
N ASN A 260 -6.13 -31.19 -2.52
CA ASN A 260 -4.85 -31.49 -1.87
C ASN A 260 -4.74 -32.98 -1.60
N GLY A 261 -3.57 -33.58 -1.86
CA GLY A 261 -3.34 -35.00 -1.60
C GLY A 261 -2.07 -35.52 -2.24
N GLY A 262 -1.88 -36.83 -2.18
CA GLY A 262 -0.78 -37.48 -2.84
C GLY A 262 -0.14 -38.61 -2.05
N THR A 263 0.97 -39.11 -2.56
CA THR A 263 1.80 -40.16 -1.96
C THR A 263 3.16 -39.59 -1.58
N THR A 264 4.02 -40.41 -0.98
CA THR A 264 5.43 -40.07 -0.72
C THR A 264 6.21 -39.78 -2.00
N LYS A 265 5.77 -40.27 -3.17
CA LYS A 265 6.44 -40.07 -4.46
C LYS A 265 5.87 -38.90 -5.26
N ALA A 266 4.59 -38.58 -5.11
CA ALA A 266 3.95 -37.49 -5.85
C ALA A 266 2.87 -36.85 -4.97
N ARG A 267 2.97 -35.56 -4.77
CA ARG A 267 2.00 -34.75 -4.02
C ARG A 267 1.53 -33.60 -4.85
N TYR A 268 0.32 -33.14 -4.62
CA TYR A 268 -0.27 -32.01 -5.35
C TYR A 268 -1.14 -31.15 -4.44
N ASN A 269 -1.12 -29.86 -4.73
CA ASN A 269 -2.10 -28.90 -4.24
C ASN A 269 -2.57 -28.03 -5.43
N VAL A 270 -3.86 -28.08 -5.73
CA VAL A 270 -4.47 -27.33 -6.83
C VAL A 270 -5.57 -26.46 -6.27
N THR A 271 -5.49 -25.15 -6.47
CA THR A 271 -6.46 -24.16 -6.00
C THR A 271 -7.05 -23.41 -7.17
N LEU A 272 -8.36 -23.31 -7.21
CA LEU A 272 -9.16 -22.49 -8.13
C LEU A 272 -9.85 -21.40 -7.30
N GLY A 273 -9.82 -20.16 -7.74
CA GLY A 273 -10.44 -19.04 -7.03
C GLY A 273 -11.19 -18.10 -7.97
N TYR A 274 -12.25 -17.51 -7.44
CA TYR A 274 -13.05 -16.47 -8.07
C TYR A 274 -13.35 -15.35 -7.10
N VAL A 275 -13.23 -14.11 -7.55
CA VAL A 275 -13.64 -12.90 -6.80
C VAL A 275 -14.43 -11.99 -7.72
N ASP A 276 -15.53 -11.44 -7.22
CA ASP A 276 -16.29 -10.36 -7.83
C ASP A 276 -16.57 -9.26 -6.80
N HIS A 277 -16.16 -8.04 -7.09
CA HIS A 277 -16.26 -6.92 -6.20
C HIS A 277 -16.85 -5.72 -6.95
N GLN A 278 -18.02 -5.24 -6.49
CA GLN A 278 -18.73 -4.11 -7.08
C GLN A 278 -18.57 -2.86 -6.21
N GLY A 279 -18.24 -1.74 -6.85
CA GLY A 279 -18.12 -0.44 -6.21
C GLY A 279 -19.47 0.23 -5.95
N LEU A 280 -19.40 1.46 -5.39
CA LEU A 280 -20.57 2.24 -4.98
C LEU A 280 -21.09 3.21 -6.04
N LEU A 281 -20.57 3.22 -7.26
CA LEU A 281 -21.09 4.15 -8.28
C LEU A 281 -22.52 3.83 -8.64
N ASN A 282 -23.34 4.88 -8.72
CA ASN A 282 -24.74 4.81 -9.13
C ASN A 282 -24.85 4.91 -10.65
N VAL A 283 -24.95 3.75 -11.31
CA VAL A 283 -25.03 3.64 -12.77
C VAL A 283 -26.46 3.34 -13.19
N ASN A 284 -27.11 4.28 -13.86
CA ASN A 284 -28.53 4.21 -14.26
C ASN A 284 -28.73 3.87 -15.74
N ASN A 285 -27.65 3.75 -16.53
CA ASN A 285 -27.78 3.48 -17.96
C ASN A 285 -27.81 1.97 -18.25
N SER A 286 -28.27 1.63 -19.46
CA SER A 286 -28.28 0.26 -19.98
C SER A 286 -26.88 -0.31 -20.27
N ASP A 287 -25.85 0.54 -20.23
CA ASP A 287 -24.46 0.13 -20.45
C ASP A 287 -23.81 -0.27 -19.10
N SER A 288 -24.17 -1.46 -18.59
CA SER A 288 -23.67 -2.02 -17.32
C SER A 288 -22.14 -2.13 -17.26
N THR A 289 -21.43 -1.86 -18.37
CA THR A 289 -19.97 -1.87 -18.43
C THR A 289 -19.34 -0.65 -17.82
N SER A 290 -20.11 0.44 -17.59
CA SER A 290 -19.63 1.65 -16.94
C SER A 290 -19.55 1.55 -15.40
N ASN A 291 -20.07 0.48 -14.78
CA ASN A 291 -20.00 0.32 -13.34
C ASN A 291 -18.58 0.02 -12.85
N LEU A 292 -18.21 0.58 -11.68
CA LEU A 292 -16.96 0.22 -11.01
C LEU A 292 -17.05 -1.21 -10.47
N ARG A 293 -16.34 -2.14 -11.13
CA ARG A 293 -16.37 -3.56 -10.82
C ARG A 293 -15.01 -4.20 -11.07
N TYR A 294 -14.60 -5.07 -10.18
CA TYR A 294 -13.39 -5.88 -10.27
C TYR A 294 -13.77 -7.36 -10.23
N SER A 295 -13.27 -8.14 -11.18
CA SER A 295 -13.40 -9.60 -11.16
C SER A 295 -12.06 -10.26 -11.40
N ARG A 296 -11.80 -11.39 -10.70
CA ARG A 296 -10.56 -12.16 -10.76
C ARG A 296 -10.86 -13.64 -10.80
N TYR A 297 -10.14 -14.34 -11.69
CA TYR A 297 -10.05 -15.80 -11.75
C TYR A 297 -8.61 -16.20 -11.53
N ASN A 298 -8.33 -17.11 -10.63
CA ASN A 298 -6.99 -17.62 -10.37
C ASN A 298 -6.97 -19.14 -10.33
N LEU A 299 -5.85 -19.67 -10.80
CA LEU A 299 -5.48 -21.08 -10.74
C LEU A 299 -4.05 -21.16 -10.20
N ARG A 300 -3.82 -21.99 -9.20
CA ARG A 300 -2.48 -22.41 -8.78
C ARG A 300 -2.42 -23.93 -8.70
N ALA A 301 -1.32 -24.51 -9.20
CA ALA A 301 -1.04 -25.93 -9.10
C ALA A 301 0.41 -26.11 -8.65
N ASN A 302 0.60 -26.69 -7.47
CA ASN A 302 1.91 -27.00 -6.89
C ASN A 302 2.05 -28.54 -6.83
N LEU A 303 3.09 -29.05 -7.50
CA LEU A 303 3.36 -30.47 -7.66
C LEU A 303 4.75 -30.78 -7.13
N ASP A 304 4.87 -31.79 -6.27
CA ASP A 304 6.14 -32.31 -5.76
C ASP A 304 6.32 -33.75 -6.20
N PHE A 305 7.52 -34.08 -6.68
CA PHE A 305 7.88 -35.43 -7.10
C PHE A 305 9.18 -35.87 -6.42
N SER A 306 9.20 -37.08 -5.87
CA SER A 306 10.43 -37.76 -5.40
C SER A 306 10.73 -38.93 -6.29
N MET A 307 11.90 -38.92 -6.95
CA MET A 307 12.31 -39.93 -7.92
C MET A 307 13.65 -40.55 -7.49
N LEU A 308 13.73 -41.89 -7.53
CA LEU A 308 14.95 -42.66 -7.25
C LEU A 308 15.60 -42.32 -5.90
N ASP A 309 14.86 -41.78 -4.95
CA ASP A 309 15.33 -41.30 -3.63
C ASP A 309 16.48 -40.26 -3.67
N ILE A 310 16.98 -39.94 -4.87
CA ILE A 310 18.05 -38.98 -5.12
C ILE A 310 17.49 -37.64 -5.60
N PHE A 311 16.43 -37.64 -6.39
CA PHE A 311 15.88 -36.42 -7.00
C PHE A 311 14.58 -36.00 -6.38
N GLU A 312 14.49 -34.72 -6.03
CA GLU A 312 13.26 -34.04 -5.66
C GLU A 312 12.95 -32.95 -6.70
N ALA A 313 11.86 -33.12 -7.43
CA ALA A 313 11.42 -32.13 -8.42
C ALA A 313 10.17 -31.39 -7.92
N ARG A 314 10.10 -30.10 -8.18
CA ARG A 314 8.92 -29.25 -7.89
C ARG A 314 8.51 -28.50 -9.14
N VAL A 315 7.22 -28.43 -9.35
CA VAL A 315 6.60 -27.68 -10.46
C VAL A 315 5.47 -26.84 -9.88
N ASP A 316 5.62 -25.53 -9.92
CA ASP A 316 4.60 -24.60 -9.46
C ASP A 316 4.10 -23.79 -10.66
N LEU A 317 2.81 -23.82 -10.90
CA LEU A 317 2.16 -23.10 -11.99
C LEU A 317 1.08 -22.17 -11.41
N GLY A 318 1.14 -20.91 -11.77
CA GLY A 318 0.14 -19.89 -11.40
C GLY A 318 -0.41 -19.20 -12.64
N GLY A 319 -1.73 -19.13 -12.73
CA GLY A 319 -2.41 -18.37 -13.79
C GLY A 319 -3.48 -17.47 -13.19
N ARG A 320 -3.57 -16.23 -13.70
CA ARG A 320 -4.55 -15.26 -13.21
C ARG A 320 -5.06 -14.39 -14.35
N ILE A 321 -6.37 -14.14 -14.32
CA ILE A 321 -7.04 -13.20 -15.21
C ILE A 321 -7.85 -12.25 -14.34
N GLU A 322 -7.65 -10.96 -14.55
CA GLU A 322 -8.34 -9.90 -13.84
C GLU A 322 -9.00 -8.96 -14.82
N GLN A 323 -10.16 -8.45 -14.45
CA GLN A 323 -10.84 -7.41 -15.18
C GLN A 323 -11.34 -6.33 -14.22
N ARG A 324 -10.95 -5.09 -14.48
CA ARG A 324 -11.48 -3.91 -13.80
C ARG A 324 -12.24 -3.05 -14.79
N LYS A 325 -13.51 -2.82 -14.52
CA LYS A 325 -14.38 -1.93 -15.29
C LYS A 325 -14.63 -0.65 -14.51
N ARG A 326 -14.76 0.46 -15.21
CA ARG A 326 -15.09 1.78 -14.62
C ARG A 326 -15.74 2.68 -15.68
N PRO A 327 -16.41 3.80 -15.29
CA PRO A 327 -16.74 4.88 -16.23
C PRO A 327 -15.48 5.38 -16.93
N ASN A 328 -15.63 5.95 -18.11
CA ASN A 328 -14.50 6.54 -18.85
C ASN A 328 -14.10 7.92 -18.30
N VAL A 329 -14.12 8.07 -17.01
CA VAL A 329 -13.60 9.17 -16.21
C VAL A 329 -12.68 8.59 -15.13
N GLY A 330 -11.64 9.31 -14.75
CA GLY A 330 -10.81 8.95 -13.59
C GLY A 330 -11.68 8.94 -12.33
N ILE A 331 -11.56 7.91 -11.49
CA ILE A 331 -12.32 7.88 -10.22
C ILE A 331 -11.89 9.04 -9.32
N SER A 332 -10.59 9.36 -9.31
CA SER A 332 -10.07 10.55 -8.61
C SER A 332 -10.68 11.84 -9.14
N ASP A 333 -10.80 11.97 -10.47
CA ASP A 333 -11.38 13.18 -11.11
C ASP A 333 -12.87 13.31 -10.77
N LEU A 334 -13.61 12.18 -10.80
CA LEU A 334 -15.01 12.13 -10.39
C LEU A 334 -15.17 12.57 -8.93
N MET A 335 -14.36 12.02 -8.02
CA MET A 335 -14.42 12.38 -6.59
C MET A 335 -14.03 13.85 -6.37
N SER A 336 -13.08 14.38 -7.15
CA SER A 336 -12.72 15.80 -7.14
C SER A 336 -13.90 16.68 -7.54
N VAL A 337 -14.63 16.33 -8.61
CA VAL A 337 -15.83 17.07 -9.04
C VAL A 337 -16.92 17.01 -7.97
N LEU A 338 -17.20 15.82 -7.39
CA LEU A 338 -18.17 15.66 -6.31
C LEU A 338 -17.84 16.52 -5.10
N SER A 339 -16.56 16.65 -4.76
CA SER A 339 -16.09 17.45 -3.63
C SER A 339 -16.02 18.95 -3.91
N HIS A 340 -16.11 19.35 -5.17
CA HIS A 340 -15.96 20.75 -5.58
C HIS A 340 -17.32 21.44 -5.74
N TYR A 341 -18.38 20.72 -6.15
CA TYR A 341 -19.62 21.30 -6.64
C TYR A 341 -20.58 21.68 -5.52
N PRO A 342 -21.07 22.95 -5.52
CA PRO A 342 -22.16 23.36 -4.62
C PRO A 342 -23.49 22.63 -4.89
N SER A 343 -24.29 22.48 -3.85
CA SER A 343 -25.61 21.83 -3.94
C SER A 343 -26.64 22.67 -4.73
N ASN A 344 -26.44 23.98 -4.84
CA ASN A 344 -27.40 24.94 -5.40
C ASN A 344 -27.05 25.44 -6.82
N ILE A 345 -26.10 24.80 -7.54
CA ILE A 345 -25.68 25.28 -8.87
C ILE A 345 -26.70 25.03 -9.96
N TYR A 346 -27.26 23.82 -10.04
CA TYR A 346 -28.26 23.36 -10.99
C TYR A 346 -28.84 22.00 -10.60
N ASN A 347 -30.02 21.64 -11.17
CA ASN A 347 -30.56 20.29 -11.11
C ASN A 347 -29.72 19.33 -11.97
N ILE A 348 -29.82 18.02 -11.76
CA ILE A 348 -29.10 17.01 -12.54
C ILE A 348 -29.38 17.16 -14.03
N TYR A 349 -30.65 17.36 -14.36
CA TYR A 349 -31.13 17.58 -15.70
C TYR A 349 -31.72 18.99 -15.83
N ASP A 350 -31.42 19.65 -16.96
CA ASP A 350 -32.09 20.86 -17.41
C ASP A 350 -33.48 20.51 -17.97
N ASP A 351 -33.58 19.38 -18.72
CA ASP A 351 -34.80 18.68 -19.10
C ASP A 351 -34.64 17.17 -18.92
N GLU A 352 -35.29 16.61 -17.92
CA GLU A 352 -35.21 15.19 -17.58
C GLU A 352 -35.84 14.31 -18.67
N ALA A 353 -36.96 14.71 -19.23
CA ALA A 353 -37.67 13.97 -20.27
C ALA A 353 -36.83 13.82 -21.57
N ALA A 354 -36.00 14.84 -21.85
CA ALA A 354 -35.07 14.82 -22.98
C ALA A 354 -33.68 14.26 -22.63
N ASN A 355 -33.41 13.88 -21.36
CA ASN A 355 -32.09 13.51 -20.84
C ASN A 355 -31.02 14.61 -21.08
N HIS A 356 -31.38 15.87 -20.97
CA HIS A 356 -30.50 17.00 -21.14
C HIS A 356 -29.77 17.28 -19.83
N TYR A 357 -28.51 16.80 -19.69
CA TYR A 357 -27.73 17.06 -18.50
C TYR A 357 -27.37 18.54 -18.35
N SER A 358 -27.57 19.07 -17.12
CA SER A 358 -27.20 20.44 -16.80
C SER A 358 -25.69 20.63 -16.78
N GLY A 359 -25.25 21.85 -17.16
CA GLY A 359 -23.85 22.25 -17.05
C GLY A 359 -23.68 23.73 -17.46
N THR A 360 -22.90 24.48 -16.67
CA THR A 360 -22.55 25.87 -16.91
C THR A 360 -21.14 26.02 -17.46
N ALA A 361 -20.74 27.24 -17.84
CA ALA A 361 -19.37 27.52 -18.26
C ALA A 361 -18.35 27.26 -17.13
N ILE A 362 -18.73 27.50 -15.87
CA ILE A 362 -17.88 27.31 -14.69
C ILE A 362 -17.96 25.84 -14.21
N HIS A 363 -19.16 25.32 -14.02
CA HIS A 363 -19.38 23.94 -13.54
C HIS A 363 -19.83 23.06 -14.71
N ARG A 364 -18.88 22.66 -15.54
CA ARG A 364 -19.13 21.96 -16.81
C ARG A 364 -19.46 20.47 -16.63
N ASN A 365 -18.82 19.81 -15.67
CA ASN A 365 -18.79 18.34 -15.58
C ASN A 365 -19.86 17.85 -14.62
N ASN A 366 -21.09 17.67 -15.08
CA ASN A 366 -22.13 17.05 -14.29
C ASN A 366 -21.70 15.66 -13.80
N PRO A 367 -21.64 15.40 -12.46
CA PRO A 367 -21.14 14.14 -11.92
C PRO A 367 -21.92 12.91 -12.38
N VAL A 368 -23.24 13.02 -12.46
CA VAL A 368 -24.13 11.91 -12.90
C VAL A 368 -23.91 11.62 -14.38
N ALA A 369 -23.78 12.68 -15.19
CA ALA A 369 -23.44 12.53 -16.61
C ALA A 369 -22.02 11.96 -16.83
N ALA A 370 -21.07 12.32 -15.98
CA ALA A 370 -19.72 11.75 -16.04
C ALA A 370 -19.71 10.23 -15.83
N ILE A 371 -20.57 9.73 -14.94
CA ILE A 371 -20.74 8.29 -14.69
C ILE A 371 -21.47 7.61 -15.86
N ASN A 372 -22.54 8.23 -16.39
CA ASN A 372 -23.48 7.58 -17.30
C ASN A 372 -23.28 7.97 -18.77
N GLY A 373 -22.69 9.14 -19.06
CA GLY A 373 -22.62 9.73 -20.39
C GLY A 373 -21.26 9.62 -21.09
N LEU A 374 -20.15 9.46 -20.35
CA LEU A 374 -18.79 9.47 -20.93
C LEU A 374 -18.32 8.10 -21.47
N GLY A 375 -19.15 7.04 -21.36
CA GLY A 375 -18.77 5.70 -21.75
C GLY A 375 -18.06 4.93 -20.64
N TRP A 376 -17.18 3.99 -21.02
CA TRP A 376 -16.53 3.09 -20.06
C TRP A 376 -15.07 2.79 -20.41
N ALA A 377 -14.29 2.37 -19.43
CA ALA A 377 -12.98 1.79 -19.60
C ALA A 377 -12.89 0.43 -18.87
N SER A 378 -12.20 -0.51 -19.49
CA SER A 378 -11.98 -1.85 -18.96
C SER A 378 -10.51 -2.20 -19.06
N ASN A 379 -9.87 -2.39 -17.92
CA ASN A 379 -8.49 -2.88 -17.82
C ASN A 379 -8.55 -4.39 -17.62
N GLN A 380 -7.83 -5.14 -18.44
CA GLN A 380 -7.70 -6.58 -18.32
C GLN A 380 -6.24 -6.94 -18.13
N SER A 381 -5.89 -7.54 -16.99
CA SER A 381 -4.55 -8.06 -16.74
C SER A 381 -4.53 -9.59 -16.78
N ARG A 382 -3.39 -10.13 -17.20
CA ARG A 382 -3.13 -11.57 -17.21
C ARG A 382 -1.74 -11.80 -16.67
N ILE A 383 -1.64 -12.77 -15.78
CA ILE A 383 -0.38 -13.21 -15.17
C ILE A 383 -0.23 -14.70 -15.42
N LEU A 384 0.95 -15.09 -15.85
CA LEU A 384 1.37 -16.48 -15.94
C LEU A 384 2.71 -16.62 -15.20
N GLN A 385 2.78 -17.53 -14.25
CA GLN A 385 3.97 -17.84 -13.48
C GLN A 385 4.27 -19.34 -13.55
N GLY A 386 5.55 -19.67 -13.67
CA GLY A 386 6.00 -21.05 -13.53
C GLY A 386 7.34 -21.10 -12.81
N ASN A 387 7.45 -22.00 -11.81
CA ASN A 387 8.69 -22.31 -11.12
C ASN A 387 8.97 -23.81 -11.31
N PHE A 388 10.21 -24.13 -11.64
CA PHE A 388 10.70 -25.49 -11.80
C PHE A 388 11.94 -25.63 -10.93
N SER A 389 11.92 -26.59 -10.01
CA SER A 389 13.07 -26.89 -9.14
C SER A 389 13.43 -28.37 -9.27
N LEU A 390 14.73 -28.63 -9.35
CA LEU A 390 15.31 -29.96 -9.23
C LEU A 390 16.35 -29.92 -8.13
N LYS A 391 16.20 -30.77 -7.11
CA LYS A 391 17.20 -30.95 -6.05
C LYS A 391 17.77 -32.36 -6.17
N GLU A 392 19.07 -32.45 -6.27
CA GLU A 392 19.84 -33.69 -6.32
C GLU A 392 20.53 -33.91 -4.98
N LYS A 393 20.22 -35.03 -4.31
CA LYS A 393 20.89 -35.44 -3.10
C LYS A 393 22.18 -36.16 -3.47
N LEU A 394 23.30 -35.66 -3.01
CA LEU A 394 24.63 -36.15 -3.30
C LEU A 394 25.19 -36.92 -2.09
N ASP A 395 24.31 -37.63 -1.36
CA ASP A 395 24.64 -38.43 -0.18
C ASP A 395 25.66 -39.52 -0.49
N PHE A 396 25.75 -39.95 -1.74
CA PHE A 396 26.76 -40.90 -2.22
C PHE A 396 28.18 -40.32 -2.22
N ILE A 397 28.33 -38.97 -2.23
CA ILE A 397 29.62 -38.30 -2.06
C ILE A 397 29.88 -38.07 -0.58
N THR A 398 28.94 -37.39 0.07
CA THR A 398 28.93 -37.20 1.54
C THR A 398 27.49 -36.91 1.99
N PRO A 399 27.04 -37.58 3.08
CA PRO A 399 25.68 -37.41 3.61
C PRO A 399 25.37 -35.93 3.89
N GLY A 400 24.23 -35.47 3.39
CA GLY A 400 23.75 -34.10 3.54
C GLY A 400 24.19 -33.12 2.49
N LEU A 401 25.04 -33.51 1.51
CA LEU A 401 25.40 -32.69 0.36
C LEU A 401 24.26 -32.72 -0.67
N TYR A 402 23.95 -31.55 -1.27
CA TYR A 402 22.96 -31.46 -2.36
C TYR A 402 23.31 -30.36 -3.34
N LEU A 403 22.84 -30.53 -4.57
CA LEU A 403 22.76 -29.52 -5.59
C LEU A 403 21.29 -29.22 -5.87
N GLN A 404 20.94 -27.95 -6.04
CA GLN A 404 19.58 -27.55 -6.43
C GLN A 404 19.61 -26.51 -7.53
N GLU A 405 18.86 -26.79 -8.56
CA GLU A 405 18.63 -25.88 -9.69
C GLU A 405 17.21 -25.41 -9.69
N VAL A 406 16.99 -24.12 -9.85
CA VAL A 406 15.64 -23.55 -9.93
C VAL A 406 15.58 -22.56 -11.08
N PHE A 407 14.51 -22.66 -11.84
CA PHE A 407 14.18 -21.72 -12.90
C PHE A 407 12.76 -21.18 -12.68
N SER A 408 12.60 -19.86 -12.80
CA SER A 408 11.31 -19.18 -12.72
C SER A 408 11.09 -18.26 -13.89
N PHE A 409 9.85 -18.19 -14.34
CA PHE A 409 9.37 -17.14 -15.21
C PHE A 409 8.07 -16.56 -14.69
N ASN A 410 7.89 -15.24 -14.88
CA ASN A 410 6.67 -14.53 -14.60
C ASN A 410 6.39 -13.57 -15.76
N ALA A 411 5.23 -13.71 -16.38
CA ALA A 411 4.80 -12.85 -17.49
C ALA A 411 3.51 -12.14 -17.07
N TYR A 412 3.52 -10.80 -17.15
CA TYR A 412 2.39 -9.94 -16.89
C TYR A 412 2.01 -9.19 -18.17
N THR A 413 0.72 -9.12 -18.47
CA THR A 413 0.20 -8.28 -19.56
C THR A 413 -0.99 -7.48 -19.08
N LEU A 414 -1.03 -6.20 -19.43
CA LEU A 414 -2.17 -5.31 -19.20
C LEU A 414 -2.69 -4.80 -20.54
N SER A 415 -3.99 -4.96 -20.78
CA SER A 415 -4.69 -4.41 -21.95
C SER A 415 -5.81 -3.50 -21.47
N THR A 416 -5.97 -2.33 -22.09
CA THR A 416 -7.05 -1.39 -21.79
C THR A 416 -7.96 -1.25 -22.99
N TYR A 417 -9.25 -1.39 -22.77
CA TYR A 417 -10.30 -1.14 -23.76
C TYR A 417 -11.18 -0.01 -23.24
N SER A 418 -11.58 0.90 -24.11
CA SER A 418 -12.46 2.00 -23.72
C SER A 418 -13.46 2.34 -24.79
N LYS A 419 -14.64 2.79 -24.36
CA LYS A 419 -15.62 3.49 -25.17
C LYS A 419 -15.72 4.91 -24.65
N THR A 420 -15.35 5.87 -25.50
CA THR A 420 -15.41 7.29 -25.17
C THR A 420 -16.66 7.91 -25.79
N ARG A 421 -17.39 8.65 -24.98
CA ARG A 421 -18.51 9.48 -25.40
C ARG A 421 -18.33 10.87 -24.85
N ASN A 422 -18.89 11.87 -25.55
CA ASN A 422 -19.18 13.19 -25.01
C ASN A 422 -20.70 13.39 -25.02
N TYR A 423 -21.20 14.27 -24.18
CA TYR A 423 -22.61 14.62 -24.07
C TYR A 423 -22.77 16.15 -24.19
N ALA A 424 -23.89 16.57 -24.77
CA ALA A 424 -24.28 17.98 -24.80
C ALA A 424 -24.70 18.44 -23.39
N ARG A 425 -24.47 19.70 -23.07
CA ARG A 425 -24.79 20.31 -21.77
C ARG A 425 -25.75 21.47 -21.98
N TYR A 426 -26.69 21.58 -21.05
CA TYR A 426 -27.78 22.56 -21.15
C TYR A 426 -27.84 23.40 -19.88
N PHE A 427 -28.31 24.63 -19.99
CA PHE A 427 -28.60 25.48 -18.85
C PHE A 427 -29.69 26.49 -19.23
N ASN A 428 -30.83 26.45 -18.49
CA ASN A 428 -32.04 27.25 -18.75
C ASN A 428 -32.53 27.12 -20.19
N GLY A 429 -32.60 25.90 -20.72
CA GLY A 429 -33.06 25.61 -22.09
C GLY A 429 -32.04 25.93 -23.20
N ALA A 430 -30.90 26.51 -22.87
CA ALA A 430 -29.84 26.81 -23.81
C ALA A 430 -28.74 25.76 -23.81
N THR A 431 -28.27 25.37 -24.99
CA THR A 431 -27.11 24.47 -25.13
C THR A 431 -25.81 25.21 -24.79
N THR A 432 -25.11 24.79 -23.79
CA THR A 432 -23.83 25.38 -23.37
C THR A 432 -22.62 24.75 -24.07
N THR A 433 -22.75 23.49 -24.54
CA THR A 433 -21.78 22.79 -25.40
C THR A 433 -22.51 21.84 -26.35
N THR A 434 -22.09 21.82 -27.63
CA THR A 434 -22.78 21.06 -28.71
C THR A 434 -22.12 19.71 -29.05
N ASP A 435 -21.01 19.33 -28.42
CA ASP A 435 -20.19 18.22 -28.91
C ASP A 435 -20.67 16.86 -28.40
N GLU A 436 -21.73 16.33 -29.02
CA GLU A 436 -22.03 14.91 -28.88
C GLU A 436 -21.15 14.10 -29.84
N THR A 437 -20.14 13.45 -29.34
CA THR A 437 -19.31 12.54 -30.11
C THR A 437 -19.28 11.17 -29.47
N THR A 438 -19.37 10.13 -30.29
CA THR A 438 -19.14 8.75 -29.83
C THR A 438 -17.99 8.15 -30.60
N SER A 439 -16.92 7.80 -29.90
CA SER A 439 -15.83 7.02 -30.48
C SER A 439 -15.59 5.77 -29.66
N ILE A 440 -15.50 4.62 -30.36
CA ILE A 440 -15.07 3.38 -29.75
C ILE A 440 -13.59 3.26 -30.07
N ARG A 441 -12.77 3.41 -29.07
CA ARG A 441 -11.35 3.09 -29.16
C ARG A 441 -11.12 1.74 -28.47
N ALA A 442 -10.85 0.73 -29.25
CA ALA A 442 -10.09 -0.39 -28.76
C ALA A 442 -8.62 0.07 -28.75
N SER A 443 -8.13 0.59 -27.67
CA SER A 443 -6.69 0.78 -27.51
C SER A 443 -6.04 -0.58 -27.21
N GLY A 444 -6.16 -1.51 -28.16
CA GLY A 444 -5.27 -2.63 -28.20
C GLY A 444 -4.00 -2.13 -28.83
N TYR A 445 -2.98 -1.86 -28.10
CA TYR A 445 -1.59 -1.53 -28.42
C TYR A 445 -1.05 -0.18 -27.95
N GLY A 446 -1.87 0.80 -27.54
CA GLY A 446 -1.34 2.09 -27.10
C GLY A 446 -0.96 2.17 -25.61
N SER A 447 -1.38 1.22 -24.77
CA SER A 447 -1.09 1.15 -23.34
C SER A 447 -1.05 -0.29 -22.80
N ALA A 448 -0.65 -1.23 -23.62
CA ALA A 448 -0.36 -2.57 -23.14
C ALA A 448 1.01 -2.53 -22.43
N ALA A 449 1.02 -2.68 -21.12
CA ALA A 449 2.24 -3.00 -20.41
C ALA A 449 2.47 -4.51 -20.51
N MET A 450 3.66 -4.89 -20.90
CA MET A 450 4.13 -6.27 -20.86
C MET A 450 5.40 -6.30 -20.01
N GLU A 451 5.39 -7.15 -19.01
CA GLU A 451 6.56 -7.37 -18.15
C GLU A 451 6.87 -8.86 -18.12
N ASP A 452 8.11 -9.22 -18.32
CA ASP A 452 8.60 -10.58 -18.14
C ASP A 452 9.82 -10.62 -17.23
N TRP A 453 9.78 -11.52 -16.27
CA TRP A 453 10.87 -11.85 -15.38
C TRP A 453 11.35 -13.27 -15.65
N LYS A 454 12.64 -13.43 -15.82
CA LYS A 454 13.31 -14.74 -15.92
C LYS A 454 14.36 -14.78 -14.83
N GLN A 455 14.26 -15.78 -13.98
CA GLN A 455 15.15 -15.93 -12.84
C GLN A 455 15.69 -17.35 -12.79
N GLY A 456 16.95 -17.48 -12.51
CA GLY A 456 17.64 -18.75 -12.32
C GLY A 456 18.39 -18.77 -11.03
N LYS A 457 18.43 -19.92 -10.37
CA LYS A 457 19.19 -20.12 -9.14
C LYS A 457 19.87 -21.48 -9.16
N LEU A 458 21.14 -21.47 -8.80
CA LEU A 458 21.94 -22.65 -8.53
C LEU A 458 22.39 -22.61 -7.08
N THR A 459 22.13 -23.67 -6.32
CA THR A 459 22.53 -23.83 -4.92
C THR A 459 23.35 -25.08 -4.73
N ALA A 460 24.54 -24.96 -4.13
CA ALA A 460 25.27 -26.06 -3.54
C ALA A 460 25.11 -25.97 -2.01
N GLY A 461 24.53 -26.96 -1.40
CA GLY A 461 24.21 -26.95 0.01
C GLY A 461 24.68 -28.20 0.75
N TYR A 462 24.95 -28.05 2.06
CA TYR A 462 25.39 -29.13 2.92
C TYR A 462 24.72 -28.98 4.29
N ASP A 463 23.95 -30.00 4.68
CA ASP A 463 23.18 -30.05 5.94
C ASP A 463 23.52 -31.32 6.68
N ARG A 464 24.17 -31.21 7.86
CA ARG A 464 24.58 -32.38 8.61
C ARG A 464 24.65 -32.15 10.11
N ILE A 465 24.31 -33.21 10.88
CA ILE A 465 24.44 -33.28 12.33
C ILE A 465 25.53 -34.26 12.68
N PHE A 466 26.51 -33.84 13.48
CA PHE A 466 27.62 -34.65 14.02
C PHE A 466 27.56 -34.64 15.54
N GLY A 467 26.87 -35.58 16.13
CA GLY A 467 26.67 -35.62 17.59
C GLY A 467 25.98 -34.33 18.06
N LYS A 468 26.70 -33.46 18.78
CA LYS A 468 26.20 -32.17 19.27
C LYS A 468 26.38 -31.02 18.30
N HIS A 469 27.01 -31.22 17.16
CA HIS A 469 27.33 -30.20 16.16
C HIS A 469 26.37 -30.30 14.97
N ALA A 470 25.62 -29.25 14.67
CA ALA A 470 24.81 -29.16 13.47
C ALA A 470 25.39 -28.06 12.55
N ILE A 471 25.60 -28.41 11.29
CA ILE A 471 26.09 -27.48 10.26
C ILE A 471 25.05 -27.44 9.14
N SER A 472 24.66 -26.21 8.73
CA SER A 472 23.88 -25.96 7.53
C SER A 472 24.56 -24.84 6.75
N THR A 473 24.94 -25.12 5.53
CA THR A 473 25.60 -24.12 4.69
C THR A 473 25.08 -24.17 3.26
N SER A 474 25.05 -23.03 2.61
CA SER A 474 24.73 -22.94 1.18
C SER A 474 25.55 -21.87 0.46
N LEU A 475 25.92 -22.18 -0.78
CA LEU A 475 26.45 -21.24 -1.76
C LEU A 475 25.48 -21.15 -2.90
N ASN A 476 25.09 -19.93 -3.27
CA ASN A 476 24.06 -19.67 -4.24
C ASN A 476 24.54 -18.72 -5.33
N LEU A 477 24.13 -19.00 -6.55
CA LEU A 477 24.22 -18.11 -7.68
C LEU A 477 22.79 -17.78 -8.13
N ASN A 478 22.39 -16.52 -8.03
CA ASN A 478 21.09 -16.05 -8.49
C ASN A 478 21.28 -15.12 -9.70
N ILE A 479 20.54 -15.38 -10.76
CA ILE A 479 20.52 -14.59 -11.99
C ILE A 479 19.11 -14.10 -12.20
N SER A 480 18.92 -12.82 -12.47
CA SER A 480 17.60 -12.26 -12.78
C SER A 480 17.70 -11.34 -13.99
N ALA A 481 16.76 -11.52 -14.90
CA ALA A 481 16.56 -10.67 -16.06
C ALA A 481 15.10 -10.20 -16.09
N PHE A 482 14.93 -8.91 -16.07
CA PHE A 482 13.63 -8.25 -16.18
C PHE A 482 13.53 -7.50 -17.51
N ASN A 483 12.44 -7.67 -18.21
CA ASN A 483 12.10 -6.86 -19.37
C ASN A 483 10.72 -6.24 -19.14
N GLY A 484 10.64 -4.93 -19.23
CA GLY A 484 9.39 -4.19 -19.26
C GLY A 484 9.20 -3.58 -20.64
N ASP A 485 8.03 -3.79 -21.23
CA ASP A 485 7.63 -3.24 -22.51
C ASP A 485 6.43 -2.31 -22.28
N GLY A 486 6.63 -1.02 -22.45
CA GLY A 486 5.64 0.02 -22.27
C GLY A 486 5.98 1.19 -23.19
N TYR A 487 5.61 2.40 -22.79
CA TYR A 487 5.98 3.62 -23.52
C TYR A 487 7.51 3.75 -23.70
N PHE A 488 8.29 3.11 -22.79
CA PHE A 488 9.73 2.92 -22.90
C PHE A 488 10.08 1.48 -22.54
N SER A 489 10.65 0.72 -23.50
CA SER A 489 11.20 -0.61 -23.22
C SER A 489 12.43 -0.49 -22.31
N TYR A 490 12.40 -1.17 -21.17
CA TYR A 490 13.50 -1.17 -20.24
C TYR A 490 13.87 -2.59 -19.81
N LYS A 491 15.18 -2.84 -19.74
CA LYS A 491 15.74 -4.11 -19.30
C LYS A 491 16.70 -3.86 -18.16
N TYR A 492 16.70 -4.71 -17.17
CA TYR A 492 17.75 -4.75 -16.17
C TYR A 492 18.08 -6.18 -15.77
N ASN A 493 19.34 -6.36 -15.41
CA ASN A 493 19.84 -7.65 -15.01
C ASN A 493 20.60 -7.49 -13.71
N TYR A 494 20.53 -8.49 -12.86
CA TYR A 494 21.40 -8.60 -11.72
C TYR A 494 21.92 -10.03 -11.55
N LEU A 495 23.09 -10.10 -10.92
CA LEU A 495 23.77 -11.32 -10.56
C LEU A 495 24.15 -11.24 -9.08
N ASN A 496 23.83 -12.28 -8.31
CA ASN A 496 24.09 -12.32 -6.89
C ASN A 496 24.76 -13.65 -6.52
N TYR A 497 26.04 -13.58 -6.14
CA TYR A 497 26.75 -14.66 -5.47
C TYR A 497 26.54 -14.48 -3.99
N ASN A 498 25.87 -15.41 -3.32
CA ASN A 498 25.61 -15.32 -1.90
C ASN A 498 25.81 -16.66 -1.22
N GLY A 499 26.00 -16.61 0.09
CA GLY A 499 26.14 -17.81 0.87
C GLY A 499 25.91 -17.54 2.34
N ASN A 500 25.65 -18.63 3.05
CA ASN A 500 25.56 -18.64 4.48
C ASN A 500 26.17 -19.90 5.09
N VAL A 501 26.64 -19.77 6.32
CA VAL A 501 27.08 -20.88 7.17
C VAL A 501 26.38 -20.71 8.50
N ASN A 502 25.56 -21.69 8.86
CA ASN A 502 24.92 -21.79 10.16
C ASN A 502 25.58 -22.93 10.92
N TYR A 503 25.97 -22.68 12.17
CA TYR A 503 26.53 -23.66 13.05
C TYR A 503 25.78 -23.62 14.38
N ALA A 504 25.32 -24.77 14.85
CA ALA A 504 24.71 -24.92 16.15
C ALA A 504 25.48 -25.98 16.98
N TYR A 505 25.75 -25.66 18.23
CA TYR A 505 26.34 -26.56 19.19
C TYR A 505 25.33 -26.92 20.29
N ASP A 506 25.03 -28.22 20.41
CA ASP A 506 24.17 -28.80 21.43
C ASP A 506 22.76 -28.15 21.48
N ASN A 507 22.28 -27.60 20.40
CA ASN A 507 21.08 -26.76 20.33
C ASN A 507 21.05 -25.64 21.39
N LYS A 508 22.21 -25.16 21.84
CA LYS A 508 22.37 -24.10 22.83
C LYS A 508 22.93 -22.82 22.21
N TYR A 509 24.03 -22.96 21.48
CA TYR A 509 24.75 -21.84 20.89
C TYR A 509 24.67 -21.92 19.37
N ILE A 510 24.20 -20.86 18.75
CA ILE A 510 24.03 -20.79 17.28
C ILE A 510 24.81 -19.61 16.75
N GLY A 511 25.61 -19.83 15.73
CA GLY A 511 26.32 -18.77 14.99
C GLY A 511 26.00 -18.85 13.53
N GLN A 512 25.87 -17.70 12.88
CA GLN A 512 25.65 -17.60 11.45
C GLN A 512 26.58 -16.53 10.86
N ILE A 513 27.18 -16.86 9.72
CA ILE A 513 27.87 -15.92 8.85
C ILE A 513 27.15 -15.95 7.51
N ALA A 514 26.86 -14.79 6.96
CA ALA A 514 26.23 -14.66 5.66
C ALA A 514 26.95 -13.59 4.82
N PHE A 515 26.94 -13.74 3.50
CA PHE A 515 27.47 -12.75 2.60
C PHE A 515 26.71 -12.71 1.29
N SER A 516 26.84 -11.58 0.59
CA SER A 516 26.38 -11.41 -0.80
C SER A 516 27.41 -10.56 -1.56
N TYR A 517 27.80 -11.00 -2.75
CA TYR A 517 28.52 -10.21 -3.74
C TYR A 517 27.58 -9.97 -4.90
N PHE A 518 27.02 -8.77 -4.93
CA PHE A 518 25.90 -8.41 -5.80
C PHE A 518 26.36 -7.46 -6.90
N GLY A 519 25.92 -7.72 -8.12
CA GLY A 519 26.19 -6.85 -9.25
C GLY A 519 24.94 -6.60 -10.08
N ASN A 520 24.72 -5.35 -10.47
CA ASN A 520 23.64 -4.99 -11.36
C ASN A 520 24.09 -4.01 -12.45
N ASP A 521 23.43 -4.06 -13.59
CA ASP A 521 23.79 -3.30 -14.77
C ASP A 521 23.34 -1.83 -14.76
N SER A 522 22.70 -1.37 -13.69
CA SER A 522 22.23 0.02 -13.56
C SER A 522 23.37 1.01 -13.30
N PHE A 523 24.51 0.54 -12.83
CA PHE A 523 25.68 1.35 -12.50
C PHE A 523 26.82 1.16 -13.51
N ALA A 524 27.77 2.09 -13.51
CA ALA A 524 28.98 2.00 -14.33
C ALA A 524 29.78 0.72 -14.01
N PRO A 525 30.54 0.16 -14.96
CA PRO A 525 31.27 -1.11 -14.76
C PRO A 525 32.08 -1.17 -13.47
N ASP A 526 32.75 -0.09 -13.09
CA ASP A 526 33.64 -0.03 -11.92
C ASP A 526 32.87 0.07 -10.59
N ASN A 527 31.60 0.53 -10.60
CA ASN A 527 30.74 0.70 -9.44
C ASN A 527 29.54 -0.26 -9.40
N ARG A 528 29.57 -1.28 -10.24
CA ARG A 528 28.48 -2.23 -10.46
C ARG A 528 28.39 -3.27 -9.36
N TRP A 529 29.51 -3.60 -8.69
CA TRP A 529 29.62 -4.70 -7.75
C TRP A 529 29.78 -4.19 -6.32
N ALA A 530 29.05 -4.80 -5.38
CA ALA A 530 29.17 -4.49 -3.96
C ALA A 530 29.15 -5.76 -3.11
N PHE A 531 29.89 -5.74 -2.00
CA PHE A 531 30.00 -6.84 -1.05
C PHE A 531 29.26 -6.50 0.25
N TYR A 532 28.40 -7.41 0.67
CA TYR A 532 27.53 -7.26 1.84
C TYR A 532 27.80 -8.45 2.80
N PRO A 533 28.50 -8.27 3.93
CA PRO A 533 28.68 -9.28 4.96
C PRO A 533 27.69 -9.12 6.10
N ALA A 534 27.38 -10.22 6.80
CA ALA A 534 26.67 -10.22 8.07
C ALA A 534 27.12 -11.34 8.98
N ILE A 535 26.99 -11.08 10.29
CA ILE A 535 27.19 -12.05 11.36
C ILE A 535 26.00 -12.00 12.30
N SER A 536 25.62 -13.16 12.83
CA SER A 536 24.60 -13.24 13.86
C SER A 536 24.88 -14.41 14.81
N GLY A 537 24.29 -14.32 16.00
CA GLY A 537 24.38 -15.38 17.00
C GLY A 537 23.08 -15.47 17.80
N ALA A 538 22.82 -16.65 18.32
CA ALA A 538 21.75 -16.88 19.28
C ALA A 538 22.20 -17.83 20.38
N TRP A 539 21.66 -17.59 21.58
CA TRP A 539 21.82 -18.45 22.74
C TRP A 539 20.47 -18.92 23.22
N ILE A 540 20.23 -20.24 23.18
CA ILE A 540 19.01 -20.86 23.72
C ILE A 540 19.27 -21.16 25.21
N VAL A 541 18.98 -20.15 26.04
CA VAL A 541 19.23 -20.14 27.46
C VAL A 541 18.43 -21.24 28.17
N SER A 542 17.21 -21.51 27.69
CA SER A 542 16.35 -22.58 28.26
C SER A 542 16.94 -23.99 28.16
N ASN A 543 17.90 -24.19 27.23
CA ASN A 543 18.55 -25.48 27.09
C ASN A 543 19.77 -25.68 28.05
N GLU A 544 20.12 -24.65 28.84
CA GLU A 544 21.17 -24.76 29.84
C GLU A 544 20.72 -25.51 31.06
N ASP A 545 21.67 -26.21 31.74
CA ASP A 545 21.39 -27.09 32.90
C ASP A 545 20.67 -26.37 34.05
N PHE A 546 20.90 -25.07 34.22
CA PHE A 546 20.26 -24.27 35.28
C PHE A 546 18.80 -23.85 34.94
N LEU A 547 18.34 -24.02 33.71
CA LEU A 547 17.00 -23.57 33.28
C LEU A 547 16.18 -24.65 32.58
N LYS A 548 16.81 -25.73 32.07
CA LYS A 548 16.16 -26.81 31.28
C LYS A 548 15.00 -27.52 31.98
N ASP A 549 15.04 -27.57 33.32
CA ASP A 549 14.03 -28.24 34.14
C ASP A 549 13.05 -27.22 34.79
N SER A 550 13.00 -25.98 34.29
CA SER A 550 12.11 -24.96 34.84
C SER A 550 10.66 -25.22 34.45
N GLU A 551 9.77 -25.29 35.42
CA GLU A 551 8.32 -25.39 35.21
C GLU A 551 7.68 -24.09 34.71
N LYS A 552 8.41 -22.97 34.77
CA LYS A 552 7.89 -21.64 34.42
C LYS A 552 8.38 -21.11 33.07
N VAL A 553 9.61 -21.46 32.70
CA VAL A 553 10.25 -20.99 31.45
C VAL A 553 10.36 -22.19 30.52
N ASP A 554 9.50 -22.23 29.52
CA ASP A 554 9.47 -23.29 28.50
C ASP A 554 10.54 -23.09 27.45
N TYR A 555 10.78 -21.83 27.10
CA TYR A 555 11.75 -21.43 26.09
C TYR A 555 12.28 -20.03 26.36
N LEU A 556 13.58 -19.86 26.26
CA LEU A 556 14.25 -18.55 26.31
C LEU A 556 15.41 -18.54 25.34
N LYS A 557 15.35 -17.64 24.34
CA LYS A 557 16.42 -17.43 23.38
C LYS A 557 16.76 -15.95 23.31
N VAL A 558 18.04 -15.63 23.33
CA VAL A 558 18.59 -14.30 23.07
C VAL A 558 19.33 -14.36 21.74
N ARG A 559 19.12 -13.38 20.87
CA ARG A 559 19.74 -13.31 19.54
C ARG A 559 20.23 -11.90 19.21
N ALA A 560 21.33 -11.85 18.46
CA ALA A 560 21.89 -10.60 17.98
C ALA A 560 22.38 -10.76 16.53
N SER A 561 22.23 -9.72 15.73
CA SER A 561 22.76 -9.68 14.37
C SER A 561 23.30 -8.29 13.99
N ALA A 562 24.33 -8.29 13.15
CA ALA A 562 24.92 -7.11 12.56
C ALA A 562 25.36 -7.40 11.12
N GLY A 563 25.17 -6.46 10.19
CA GLY A 563 25.61 -6.65 8.82
C GLY A 563 25.16 -5.55 7.87
N LEU A 564 25.51 -5.75 6.62
CA LEU A 564 25.25 -4.84 5.53
C LEU A 564 24.21 -5.40 4.56
N SER A 565 23.41 -4.54 4.01
CA SER A 565 22.57 -4.79 2.83
C SER A 565 22.52 -3.55 1.96
N GLY A 566 22.09 -3.65 0.71
CA GLY A 566 22.05 -2.53 -0.22
C GLY A 566 20.67 -2.24 -0.77
N PHE A 567 20.57 -1.11 -1.44
CA PHE A 567 19.39 -0.72 -2.21
C PHE A 567 19.78 -0.06 -3.53
N SER A 568 19.22 -0.57 -4.63
CA SER A 568 19.53 -0.10 -5.99
C SER A 568 18.32 -0.13 -6.92
N ASP A 569 17.11 0.15 -6.40
CA ASP A 569 15.92 0.12 -7.24
C ASP A 569 15.86 1.35 -8.15
N SER A 570 16.08 1.13 -9.44
CA SER A 570 16.02 2.18 -10.46
C SER A 570 14.63 2.80 -10.64
N ASN A 571 13.55 2.04 -10.33
CA ASN A 571 12.20 2.57 -10.37
C ASN A 571 11.93 3.56 -9.23
N ALA A 572 12.74 3.52 -8.19
CA ALA A 572 12.66 4.44 -7.07
C ALA A 572 13.31 5.81 -7.35
N MET A 573 14.08 5.97 -8.41
CA MET A 573 14.62 7.27 -8.82
C MET A 573 13.56 8.14 -9.50
N GLY A 574 12.38 8.27 -8.87
CA GLY A 574 11.19 8.91 -9.39
C GLY A 574 11.29 10.40 -9.76
N ALA A 575 12.42 11.08 -9.45
CA ALA A 575 12.70 12.41 -9.99
C ALA A 575 12.93 12.38 -11.51
N LEU A 576 13.32 11.25 -12.04
CA LEU A 576 13.53 11.04 -13.47
C LEU A 576 12.31 10.40 -14.15
N SER A 577 11.32 9.91 -13.39
CA SER A 577 10.11 9.28 -13.93
C SER A 577 9.22 10.23 -14.71
N SER A 578 9.26 11.54 -14.42
CA SER A 578 8.56 12.55 -15.20
C SER A 578 9.23 12.87 -16.54
N PHE A 579 10.51 12.49 -16.71
CA PHE A 579 11.28 12.78 -17.92
C PHE A 579 11.67 11.53 -18.71
N ASN A 580 11.87 10.40 -18.02
CA ASN A 580 12.13 9.10 -18.64
C ASN A 580 12.01 8.02 -17.55
N SER A 581 11.34 6.93 -17.82
CA SER A 581 11.25 5.76 -16.93
C SER A 581 12.61 5.09 -16.61
N ASN A 582 13.72 5.69 -17.03
CA ASN A 582 15.06 5.18 -16.98
C ASN A 582 15.97 6.00 -16.07
N GLY A 583 15.65 6.15 -14.78
CA GLY A 583 16.62 6.58 -13.76
C GLY A 583 17.82 5.63 -13.60
N ARG A 584 17.90 4.65 -14.49
CA ARG A 584 19.01 3.72 -14.69
C ARG A 584 20.08 4.38 -15.53
N PHE A 585 21.31 3.90 -15.37
CA PHE A 585 22.42 4.37 -16.15
C PHE A 585 22.72 5.87 -15.98
N LEU A 586 22.67 6.37 -14.74
CA LEU A 586 23.05 7.75 -14.41
C LEU A 586 24.46 8.14 -14.92
N PHE A 587 25.28 7.16 -15.25
CA PHE A 587 26.60 7.38 -15.85
C PHE A 587 26.60 7.69 -17.35
N LYS A 588 25.40 7.64 -18.01
CA LYS A 588 25.24 7.94 -19.43
C LYS A 588 24.61 9.32 -19.62
N GLU A 589 24.94 9.97 -20.71
CA GLU A 589 24.25 11.19 -21.12
C GLU A 589 22.87 10.87 -21.71
N TYR A 590 21.88 11.66 -21.30
CA TYR A 590 20.53 11.62 -21.85
C TYR A 590 20.14 13.03 -22.30
N PHE A 591 19.49 13.11 -23.43
CA PHE A 591 18.96 14.35 -23.99
C PHE A 591 17.46 14.27 -24.11
N THR A 592 16.79 15.39 -23.88
CA THR A 592 15.34 15.54 -24.08
C THR A 592 15.05 16.74 -24.98
N SER A 593 13.94 16.64 -25.69
CA SER A 593 13.42 17.78 -26.46
C SER A 593 12.82 18.82 -25.51
N SER A 594 13.28 20.05 -25.58
CA SER A 594 12.81 21.15 -24.72
C SER A 594 12.16 22.26 -25.52
N TYR A 595 10.98 22.72 -25.06
CA TYR A 595 10.31 23.89 -25.60
C TYR A 595 10.97 25.20 -25.13
N THR A 596 11.59 25.22 -23.95
CA THR A 596 12.22 26.43 -23.39
C THR A 596 13.46 26.87 -24.13
N GLY A 597 14.12 25.97 -24.87
CA GLY A 597 15.24 26.27 -25.74
C GLY A 597 14.88 26.26 -27.23
N SER A 598 13.59 26.24 -27.56
CA SER A 598 13.18 26.21 -28.98
C SER A 598 13.56 27.47 -29.73
N PHE A 599 13.90 27.32 -30.98
CA PHE A 599 14.21 28.42 -31.90
C PHE A 599 13.30 28.39 -33.11
N TYR A 600 13.06 29.56 -33.66
CA TYR A 600 12.19 29.74 -34.80
C TYR A 600 13.00 29.70 -36.10
N THR A 601 12.63 28.80 -37.02
CA THR A 601 13.30 28.69 -38.30
C THR A 601 12.53 29.51 -39.37
N GLY A 602 13.11 30.62 -39.80
CA GLY A 602 12.55 31.49 -40.86
C GLY A 602 11.89 32.75 -40.32
N ALA A 603 11.99 33.80 -41.10
CA ALA A 603 11.58 35.16 -40.71
C ALA A 603 10.07 35.41 -40.79
N THR A 604 9.33 34.73 -41.68
CA THR A 604 7.91 35.00 -41.96
C THR A 604 7.02 33.74 -42.02
N SER A 605 7.59 32.54 -42.22
CA SER A 605 6.83 31.28 -42.34
C SER A 605 7.56 30.10 -41.78
N GLY A 606 8.33 30.30 -40.71
CA GLY A 606 9.08 29.24 -40.06
C GLY A 606 8.25 28.45 -39.07
N THR A 607 8.85 27.40 -38.56
CA THR A 607 8.31 26.55 -37.47
C THR A 607 9.20 26.65 -36.27
N TRP A 608 8.60 26.52 -35.09
CA TRP A 608 9.34 26.32 -33.84
C TRP A 608 10.00 24.96 -33.87
N GLN A 609 11.31 24.94 -33.68
CA GLN A 609 12.10 23.72 -33.52
C GLN A 609 12.51 23.58 -32.08
N ASN A 610 12.24 22.41 -31.48
CA ASN A 610 12.69 22.11 -30.12
C ASN A 610 14.18 21.85 -30.13
N THR A 611 14.87 22.36 -29.13
CA THR A 611 16.27 22.01 -28.89
C THR A 611 16.36 20.71 -28.09
N MET A 612 17.46 19.99 -28.31
CA MET A 612 17.85 18.87 -27.44
C MET A 612 18.72 19.43 -26.32
N VAL A 613 18.29 19.21 -25.09
CA VAL A 613 19.03 19.63 -23.88
C VAL A 613 19.37 18.41 -23.03
N PRO A 614 20.53 18.42 -22.33
CA PRO A 614 20.86 17.36 -21.38
C PRO A 614 19.79 17.30 -20.26
N MET A 615 19.37 16.10 -19.90
CA MET A 615 18.37 15.88 -18.83
C MET A 615 18.97 16.06 -17.45
N PHE A 616 20.18 15.58 -17.26
CA PHE A 616 20.94 15.64 -16.03
C PHE A 616 22.44 15.53 -16.33
N ILE A 617 23.26 15.84 -15.33
CA ILE A 617 24.72 15.68 -15.42
C ILE A 617 25.05 14.22 -15.15
N PRO A 618 25.73 13.51 -16.07
CA PRO A 618 26.12 12.11 -15.85
C PRO A 618 27.02 11.94 -14.63
N ASN A 619 26.76 10.87 -13.86
CA ASN A 619 27.58 10.50 -12.72
C ASN A 619 28.05 9.04 -12.84
N ALA A 620 29.30 8.84 -13.16
CA ALA A 620 29.92 7.51 -13.25
C ALA A 620 30.19 6.88 -11.88
N ASP A 621 30.24 7.69 -10.81
CA ASP A 621 30.50 7.23 -9.44
C ASP A 621 29.22 6.78 -8.72
N ALA A 622 28.06 6.92 -9.36
CA ALA A 622 26.80 6.45 -8.80
C ALA A 622 26.83 4.94 -8.50
N HIS A 623 26.40 4.57 -7.30
CA HIS A 623 26.40 3.19 -6.79
C HIS A 623 25.20 2.92 -5.87
N ALA A 624 25.04 1.68 -5.41
CA ALA A 624 23.96 1.29 -4.52
C ALA A 624 24.08 1.96 -3.14
N GLU A 625 22.94 2.33 -2.56
CA GLU A 625 22.87 2.75 -1.15
C GLU A 625 23.29 1.61 -0.23
N LYS A 626 23.87 1.94 0.92
CA LYS A 626 24.27 0.98 1.96
C LYS A 626 23.43 1.13 3.21
N SER A 627 22.98 0.01 3.74
CA SER A 627 22.23 -0.11 4.98
C SER A 627 23.03 -0.96 5.96
N THR A 628 23.46 -0.35 7.08
CA THR A 628 24.12 -1.05 8.19
C THR A 628 23.09 -1.31 9.27
N LYS A 629 22.78 -2.57 9.49
CA LYS A 629 21.73 -3.02 10.40
C LYS A 629 22.29 -3.67 11.65
N PHE A 630 21.69 -3.34 12.79
CA PHE A 630 21.90 -3.96 14.09
C PHE A 630 20.56 -4.38 14.67
N ASN A 631 20.50 -5.59 15.20
CA ASN A 631 19.31 -6.11 15.88
C ASN A 631 19.70 -6.92 17.12
N LEU A 632 18.96 -6.70 18.20
CA LEU A 632 19.00 -7.52 19.42
C LEU A 632 17.59 -7.98 19.73
N GLY A 633 17.41 -9.28 19.92
CA GLY A 633 16.08 -9.87 20.13
C GLY A 633 16.04 -10.89 21.27
N VAL A 634 14.86 -11.06 21.81
CA VAL A 634 14.54 -12.06 22.84
C VAL A 634 13.25 -12.77 22.47
N ASP A 635 13.28 -14.11 22.49
CA ASP A 635 12.11 -14.96 22.35
C ASP A 635 11.91 -15.74 23.66
N LEU A 636 10.74 -15.57 24.28
CA LEU A 636 10.42 -16.12 25.61
C LEU A 636 9.06 -16.82 25.58
N SER A 637 9.00 -18.07 26.05
CA SER A 637 7.74 -18.77 26.31
C SER A 637 7.65 -19.16 27.78
N LEU A 638 6.51 -18.89 28.38
CA LEU A 638 6.25 -19.11 29.82
C LEU A 638 4.97 -19.92 30.02
N PHE A 639 5.03 -20.86 30.99
CA PHE A 639 3.87 -21.63 31.48
C PHE A 639 3.15 -22.44 30.40
N ASN A 640 3.78 -22.72 29.26
CA ASN A 640 3.16 -23.26 28.04
C ASN A 640 1.93 -22.44 27.53
N LYS A 641 1.84 -21.17 27.91
CA LYS A 641 0.68 -20.28 27.61
C LYS A 641 1.04 -18.94 27.01
N LEU A 642 2.11 -18.32 27.49
CA LEU A 642 2.54 -17.00 27.08
C LEU A 642 3.79 -17.09 26.23
N THR A 643 3.70 -16.56 25.01
CA THR A 643 4.86 -16.34 24.13
C THR A 643 5.09 -14.85 23.93
N LEU A 644 6.30 -14.41 24.19
CA LEU A 644 6.75 -13.02 23.99
C LEU A 644 7.92 -13.02 23.03
N THR A 645 7.87 -12.12 22.05
CA THR A 645 8.99 -11.84 21.14
C THR A 645 9.25 -10.35 21.14
N GLY A 646 10.48 -9.96 21.44
CA GLY A 646 10.88 -8.55 21.45
C GLY A 646 12.15 -8.33 20.65
N ASP A 647 12.21 -7.23 19.90
CA ASP A 647 13.36 -6.78 19.13
C ASP A 647 13.65 -5.30 19.34
N VAL A 648 14.91 -4.93 19.43
CA VAL A 648 15.41 -3.57 19.37
C VAL A 648 16.37 -3.48 18.20
N TYR A 649 16.24 -2.44 17.38
CA TYR A 649 17.01 -2.36 16.14
C TYR A 649 17.46 -0.92 15.82
N MET A 650 18.51 -0.85 14.99
CA MET A 650 19.01 0.37 14.37
C MET A 650 19.44 0.05 12.93
N ASP A 651 19.07 0.92 11.99
CA ASP A 651 19.49 0.91 10.59
C ASP A 651 20.13 2.27 10.26
N LYS A 652 21.41 2.25 9.89
CA LYS A 652 22.11 3.42 9.37
C LYS A 652 22.21 3.32 7.86
N ARG A 653 21.47 4.16 7.16
CA ARG A 653 21.53 4.27 5.70
C ARG A 653 22.55 5.35 5.32
N THR A 654 23.50 4.96 4.49
CA THR A 654 24.50 5.85 3.89
C THR A 654 24.49 5.75 2.39
N ASP A 655 25.18 6.67 1.76
CA ASP A 655 25.31 6.70 0.29
C ASP A 655 23.92 6.80 -0.39
N ILE A 656 22.93 7.46 0.27
CA ILE A 656 21.62 7.65 -0.32
C ILE A 656 21.76 8.50 -1.57
N LEU A 657 21.30 7.95 -2.69
CA LEU A 657 21.36 8.62 -3.99
C LEU A 657 20.29 9.71 -4.03
N THR A 658 20.71 10.96 -4.04
CA THR A 658 19.84 12.13 -4.02
C THR A 658 20.33 13.23 -4.94
N ARG A 659 19.44 14.16 -5.29
CA ARG A 659 19.84 15.39 -5.98
C ARG A 659 20.72 16.22 -5.07
N ASP A 660 21.87 16.62 -5.59
CA ASP A 660 22.75 17.57 -4.90
C ASP A 660 22.27 19.01 -5.15
N ASN A 661 21.52 19.54 -4.17
CA ASN A 661 21.00 20.90 -4.21
C ASN A 661 22.03 21.94 -3.73
N SER A 662 23.23 21.54 -3.32
CA SER A 662 24.31 22.44 -2.93
C SER A 662 25.03 23.04 -4.15
N LEU A 663 24.86 22.43 -5.33
CA LEU A 663 25.41 22.92 -6.57
C LEU A 663 24.66 24.17 -7.02
N MET A 664 25.40 25.24 -7.30
CA MET A 664 24.82 26.49 -7.77
C MET A 664 24.11 26.30 -9.11
N ASN A 665 23.01 27.04 -9.33
CA ASN A 665 22.26 27.12 -10.59
C ASN A 665 23.13 27.60 -11.78
N TYR A 666 24.39 27.95 -11.57
CA TYR A 666 25.35 28.37 -12.59
C TYR A 666 25.62 27.27 -13.64
N TYR A 667 25.45 25.99 -13.25
CA TYR A 667 25.54 24.85 -14.18
C TYR A 667 24.26 24.63 -15.02
N GLY A 668 23.33 25.55 -14.99
CA GLY A 668 22.04 25.45 -15.65
C GLY A 668 21.02 24.63 -14.83
N ASN A 669 19.85 24.34 -15.42
CA ASN A 669 18.79 23.56 -14.77
C ASN A 669 19.09 22.04 -14.73
N ASN A 670 20.35 21.63 -14.87
CA ASN A 670 20.71 20.23 -14.93
C ASN A 670 20.78 19.62 -13.53
N TYR A 671 20.06 18.54 -13.32
CA TYR A 671 20.10 17.78 -12.07
C TYR A 671 21.39 16.96 -12.00
N TYR A 672 22.06 17.02 -10.86
CA TYR A 672 23.17 16.13 -10.51
C TYR A 672 22.75 15.25 -9.34
N PHE A 673 22.83 13.93 -9.54
CA PHE A 673 22.52 12.94 -8.52
C PHE A 673 23.81 12.32 -8.00
N SER A 674 23.99 12.31 -6.69
CA SER A 674 25.17 11.76 -6.03
C SER A 674 24.79 10.98 -4.75
N ASN A 675 25.68 10.07 -4.36
CA ASN A 675 25.51 9.22 -3.18
C ASN A 675 26.00 9.92 -1.90
N ILE A 676 25.30 10.95 -1.47
CA ILE A 676 25.72 11.82 -0.36
C ILE A 676 24.80 11.76 0.85
N GLY A 677 23.56 11.30 0.68
CA GLY A 677 22.58 11.31 1.73
C GLY A 677 22.85 10.32 2.86
N LYS A 678 22.41 10.65 4.07
CA LYS A 678 22.54 9.80 5.26
C LYS A 678 21.27 9.89 6.11
N MET A 679 20.85 8.76 6.65
CA MET A 679 19.66 8.66 7.50
C MET A 679 19.84 7.55 8.54
N THR A 680 19.36 7.76 9.76
CA THR A 680 19.32 6.74 10.81
C THR A 680 17.89 6.44 11.20
N SER A 681 17.50 5.17 11.18
CA SER A 681 16.23 4.67 11.69
C SER A 681 16.47 3.76 12.88
N LYS A 682 15.61 3.84 13.91
CA LYS A 682 15.70 3.02 15.12
C LYS A 682 14.32 2.77 15.71
N GLY A 683 14.19 1.68 16.42
CA GLY A 683 12.93 1.34 17.04
C GLY A 683 12.95 0.06 17.84
N PHE A 684 11.78 -0.31 18.33
CA PHE A 684 11.56 -1.59 18.99
C PHE A 684 10.23 -2.22 18.55
N GLU A 685 10.14 -3.51 18.72
CA GLU A 685 8.96 -4.31 18.43
C GLU A 685 8.72 -5.27 19.60
N LEU A 686 7.46 -5.44 19.98
CA LEU A 686 7.03 -6.41 20.99
C LEU A 686 5.78 -7.12 20.52
N THR A 687 5.79 -8.44 20.55
CA THR A 687 4.62 -9.30 20.29
C THR A 687 4.39 -10.18 21.49
N GLY A 688 3.13 -10.29 21.95
CA GLY A 688 2.71 -11.18 23.01
C GLY A 688 1.53 -12.03 22.56
N ILE A 689 1.58 -13.31 22.79
CA ILE A 689 0.50 -14.26 22.53
C ILE A 689 0.25 -15.07 23.81
N TRP A 690 -0.97 -14.98 24.31
CA TRP A 690 -1.46 -15.82 25.41
C TRP A 690 -2.44 -16.85 24.86
N GLN A 691 -2.23 -18.12 25.13
CA GLN A 691 -3.14 -19.21 24.72
C GLN A 691 -3.39 -20.12 25.93
N ASP A 692 -4.67 -20.40 26.19
CA ASP A 692 -5.05 -21.29 27.30
C ASP A 692 -6.35 -22.01 26.98
N ARG A 693 -6.61 -23.06 27.80
CA ARG A 693 -7.79 -23.92 27.69
C ARG A 693 -8.40 -24.15 29.05
N ILE A 694 -9.69 -23.88 29.18
CA ILE A 694 -10.51 -24.16 30.36
C ILE A 694 -11.64 -25.12 29.98
N GLY A 695 -11.43 -26.43 30.25
CA GLY A 695 -12.37 -27.47 29.79
C GLY A 695 -12.48 -27.51 28.26
N ASN A 696 -13.67 -27.20 27.72
CA ASN A 696 -13.90 -27.10 26.27
C ASN A 696 -13.77 -25.68 25.71
N PHE A 697 -13.38 -24.72 26.54
CA PHE A 697 -13.21 -23.33 26.16
C PHE A 697 -11.74 -23.06 25.85
N ASN A 698 -11.38 -22.90 24.57
CA ASN A 698 -10.05 -22.50 24.14
C ASN A 698 -10.07 -21.02 23.84
N TYR A 699 -9.08 -20.28 24.30
CA TYR A 699 -8.96 -18.87 23.98
C TYR A 699 -7.51 -18.46 23.71
N SER A 700 -7.37 -17.48 22.84
CA SER A 700 -6.09 -16.85 22.53
C SER A 700 -6.25 -15.34 22.53
N LEU A 701 -5.29 -14.65 23.14
CA LEU A 701 -5.16 -13.20 23.09
C LEU A 701 -3.80 -12.87 22.47
N ASN A 702 -3.77 -11.95 21.56
CA ASN A 702 -2.53 -11.49 20.94
C ASN A 702 -2.45 -9.96 20.95
N GLY A 703 -1.26 -9.43 21.18
CA GLY A 703 -0.97 -8.02 21.14
C GLY A 703 0.36 -7.77 20.46
N MET A 704 0.43 -6.71 19.66
CA MET A 704 1.66 -6.23 19.04
C MET A 704 1.77 -4.74 19.22
N VAL A 705 2.99 -4.28 19.48
CA VAL A 705 3.33 -2.86 19.45
C VAL A 705 4.69 -2.70 18.78
N SER A 706 4.79 -1.71 17.93
CA SER A 706 6.03 -1.33 17.26
C SER A 706 6.19 0.19 17.35
N TYR A 707 7.37 0.62 17.74
CA TYR A 707 7.80 2.02 17.68
C TYR A 707 8.92 2.15 16.68
N ASN A 708 8.84 3.13 15.81
CA ASN A 708 9.87 3.42 14.83
C ASN A 708 10.01 4.95 14.70
N THR A 709 11.24 5.43 14.77
CA THR A 709 11.58 6.82 14.45
C THR A 709 12.79 6.86 13.53
N ASN A 710 12.92 7.92 12.77
CA ASN A 710 14.05 8.12 11.88
C ASN A 710 14.58 9.56 12.02
N ASN A 711 15.79 9.77 11.54
CA ASN A 711 16.44 11.07 11.52
C ASN A 711 17.19 11.24 10.20
N ILE A 712 17.00 12.36 9.55
CA ILE A 712 17.82 12.77 8.40
C ILE A 712 19.15 13.28 8.96
N ASP A 713 20.20 12.46 8.84
CA ASP A 713 21.53 12.84 9.37
C ASP A 713 22.24 13.81 8.42
N TYR A 714 22.00 13.68 7.12
CA TYR A 714 22.51 14.60 6.12
C TYR A 714 21.67 14.50 4.84
N MET A 715 21.27 15.65 4.33
CA MET A 715 20.73 15.80 2.96
C MET A 715 21.35 17.08 2.37
N ALA A 716 21.54 17.11 1.05
CA ALA A 716 22.07 18.30 0.38
C ALA A 716 21.00 19.40 0.30
N GLU A 717 20.54 19.90 1.43
CA GLU A 717 19.67 21.07 1.48
C GLU A 717 20.51 22.36 1.41
N VAL A 718 19.93 23.39 0.80
CA VAL A 718 20.51 24.74 0.89
C VAL A 718 20.50 25.12 2.37
N ALA A 719 21.66 25.60 2.89
CA ALA A 719 21.78 25.96 4.29
C ALA A 719 20.70 26.99 4.66
N PRO A 720 19.78 26.66 5.58
CA PRO A 720 18.72 27.59 5.96
C PRO A 720 19.33 28.77 6.77
N ALA A 721 18.62 29.90 6.76
CA ALA A 721 19.03 31.08 7.52
C ALA A 721 19.10 30.80 9.02
N TYR A 722 18.20 29.99 9.55
CA TYR A 722 18.09 29.61 10.94
C TYR A 722 18.03 28.10 11.11
N GLU A 723 18.57 27.58 12.20
CA GLU A 723 18.60 26.14 12.50
C GLU A 723 17.19 25.55 12.63
N TYR A 724 16.21 26.31 13.11
CA TYR A 724 14.84 25.88 13.25
C TYR A 724 14.09 25.69 11.90
N ASN A 725 14.65 26.22 10.79
CA ASN A 725 14.11 25.95 9.44
C ASN A 725 14.63 24.63 8.84
N ALA A 726 15.74 24.06 9.39
CA ALA A 726 16.40 22.90 8.79
C ALA A 726 15.49 21.66 8.74
N LYS A 727 15.57 20.89 7.66
CA LYS A 727 15.00 19.54 7.53
C LYS A 727 15.95 18.48 8.07
N THR A 728 17.25 18.68 7.92
CA THR A 728 18.30 17.86 8.53
C THR A 728 18.16 17.88 10.05
N GLY A 729 18.40 16.74 10.69
CA GLY A 729 18.19 16.57 12.14
C GLY A 729 16.76 16.23 12.54
N ARG A 730 15.83 16.06 11.57
CA ARG A 730 14.41 15.75 11.84
C ARG A 730 13.98 14.43 11.16
N PRO A 731 12.88 13.83 11.63
CA PRO A 731 12.26 12.72 10.92
C PRO A 731 11.82 13.10 9.51
N PHE A 732 11.99 12.20 8.56
CA PHE A 732 11.49 12.40 7.20
C PHE A 732 9.97 12.57 7.18
N GLY A 733 9.48 13.54 6.38
CA GLY A 733 8.05 13.84 6.30
C GLY A 733 7.49 14.67 7.45
N THR A 734 8.35 15.22 8.33
CA THR A 734 7.95 16.18 9.36
C THR A 734 7.35 17.44 8.71
N PHE A 735 6.18 17.85 9.18
CA PHE A 735 5.56 19.08 8.70
C PHE A 735 6.30 20.31 9.21
N ILE A 736 6.67 21.17 8.26
CA ILE A 736 7.36 22.43 8.47
C ILE A 736 6.47 23.54 7.90
N GLY A 737 6.29 24.64 8.63
CA GLY A 737 5.45 25.76 8.24
C GLY A 737 5.41 26.83 9.31
N LEU A 738 4.47 27.74 9.20
CA LEU A 738 4.28 28.85 10.13
C LEU A 738 3.55 28.38 11.41
N GLU A 739 3.93 28.93 12.54
CA GLU A 739 3.22 28.73 13.81
C GLU A 739 2.06 29.72 13.90
N ALA A 740 0.82 29.23 14.01
CA ALA A 740 -0.38 30.06 14.10
C ALA A 740 -0.59 30.55 15.54
N ASP A 741 -0.93 31.82 15.70
CA ASP A 741 -1.22 32.53 16.98
C ASP A 741 -2.65 33.09 16.98
N GLY A 742 -3.63 32.29 16.52
CA GLY A 742 -5.03 32.69 16.49
C GLY A 742 -5.44 33.45 15.23
N PHE A 743 -6.42 34.34 15.37
CA PHE A 743 -6.92 35.19 14.28
C PHE A 743 -6.66 36.67 14.62
N TYR A 744 -6.45 37.46 13.58
CA TYR A 744 -6.46 38.91 13.72
C TYR A 744 -7.83 39.38 14.21
N GLY A 745 -7.83 40.21 15.29
CA GLY A 745 -8.99 40.91 15.79
C GLY A 745 -9.27 42.20 15.01
N ILE A 746 -10.42 42.83 15.28
CA ILE A 746 -10.72 44.16 14.72
C ILE A 746 -9.76 45.22 15.25
N GLU A 747 -9.37 45.06 16.50
CA GLU A 747 -8.41 45.90 17.25
C GLU A 747 -6.98 45.89 16.68
N ASP A 748 -6.63 44.88 15.91
CA ASP A 748 -5.33 44.74 15.26
C ASP A 748 -5.16 45.67 14.04
N PHE A 749 -6.23 46.38 13.64
CA PHE A 749 -6.26 47.25 12.47
C PHE A 749 -6.57 48.70 12.81
N MET A 750 -5.93 49.61 12.08
CA MET A 750 -6.22 51.03 12.11
C MET A 750 -7.52 51.32 11.31
N SER A 751 -8.03 52.55 11.45
CA SER A 751 -9.28 52.97 10.76
C SER A 751 -9.20 52.96 9.21
N ASP A 752 -7.99 52.98 8.64
CA ASP A 752 -7.73 52.90 7.22
C ASP A 752 -7.57 51.42 6.70
N GLY A 753 -7.68 50.44 7.63
CA GLY A 753 -7.56 49.02 7.31
C GLY A 753 -6.13 48.50 7.31
N SER A 754 -5.12 49.29 7.64
CA SER A 754 -3.75 48.84 7.82
C SER A 754 -3.58 48.17 9.18
N LEU A 755 -2.64 47.23 9.30
CA LEU A 755 -2.24 46.67 10.60
C LEU A 755 -1.65 47.77 11.52
N VAL A 756 -1.86 47.62 12.82
CA VAL A 756 -1.18 48.51 13.81
C VAL A 756 0.33 48.26 13.77
N ASP A 757 1.13 49.33 14.00
CA ASP A 757 2.59 49.31 13.82
C ASP A 757 3.33 48.27 14.69
N ASP A 758 2.73 47.83 15.81
CA ASP A 758 3.33 46.89 16.75
C ASP A 758 3.18 45.42 16.33
N LEU A 759 2.44 45.12 15.25
CA LEU A 759 2.25 43.78 14.77
C LEU A 759 3.12 43.45 13.54
N PRO A 760 3.71 42.25 13.47
CA PRO A 760 4.51 41.83 12.32
C PRO A 760 3.66 41.73 11.05
N MET A 761 4.19 42.25 9.93
CA MET A 761 3.51 42.30 8.67
C MET A 761 3.72 41.01 7.86
N PRO A 762 2.65 40.29 7.44
CA PRO A 762 2.78 39.13 6.55
C PRO A 762 3.28 39.52 5.15
N ALA A 763 4.35 38.86 4.70
CA ALA A 763 4.87 39.05 3.32
C ALA A 763 3.98 38.39 2.25
N PHE A 764 2.87 37.74 2.62
CA PHE A 764 2.03 36.91 1.76
C PHE A 764 0.77 37.60 1.25
N GLY A 765 0.67 38.89 1.40
CA GLY A 765 -0.49 39.69 1.01
C GLY A 765 -1.15 40.40 2.18
N ASN A 766 -2.11 41.25 1.86
CA ASN A 766 -2.85 41.99 2.87
C ASN A 766 -3.75 41.07 3.68
N VAL A 767 -3.76 41.26 4.98
CA VAL A 767 -4.64 40.57 5.92
C VAL A 767 -5.80 41.45 6.35
N GLN A 768 -6.84 40.79 6.87
CA GLN A 768 -8.06 41.42 7.37
C GLN A 768 -8.45 40.80 8.72
N PRO A 769 -9.33 41.42 9.53
CA PRO A 769 -9.87 40.80 10.71
C PRO A 769 -10.44 39.40 10.42
N GLY A 770 -10.06 38.43 11.24
CA GLY A 770 -10.42 37.02 11.05
C GLY A 770 -9.46 36.18 10.19
N ASP A 771 -8.42 36.78 9.61
CA ASP A 771 -7.33 36.02 8.99
C ASP A 771 -6.41 35.40 10.06
N ILE A 772 -5.71 34.32 9.69
CA ILE A 772 -4.78 33.64 10.63
C ILE A 772 -3.58 34.54 10.92
N LYS A 773 -3.28 34.73 12.19
CA LYS A 773 -2.10 35.44 12.71
C LYS A 773 -0.99 34.41 12.93
N TYR A 774 0.25 34.78 12.65
CA TYR A 774 1.43 33.93 12.79
C TYR A 774 2.47 34.54 13.71
N VAL A 775 3.33 33.66 14.27
CA VAL A 775 4.44 34.06 15.13
C VAL A 775 5.64 34.52 14.30
N ASP A 776 6.18 35.69 14.57
CA ASP A 776 7.46 36.18 14.04
C ASP A 776 8.59 35.56 14.88
N LEU A 777 9.25 34.54 14.33
CA LEU A 777 10.26 33.76 15.06
C LEU A 777 11.63 34.42 15.12
N ASP A 778 11.97 35.23 14.12
CA ASP A 778 13.26 35.93 14.08
C ASP A 778 13.16 37.36 14.60
N ASN A 779 11.97 37.83 14.98
CA ASN A 779 11.62 39.13 15.50
C ASN A 779 12.07 40.30 14.60
N ASN A 780 11.96 40.11 13.28
CA ASN A 780 12.32 41.13 12.30
C ASN A 780 11.15 42.06 11.91
N GLY A 781 9.92 41.80 12.41
CA GLY A 781 8.70 42.54 12.11
C GLY A 781 8.02 42.11 10.81
N ILE A 782 8.47 41.04 10.18
CA ILE A 782 7.92 40.50 8.92
C ILE A 782 7.69 39.01 9.08
N ILE A 783 6.48 38.52 8.77
CA ILE A 783 6.20 37.09 8.70
C ILE A 783 6.52 36.59 7.29
N ASP A 784 7.58 35.79 7.14
CA ASP A 784 8.00 35.25 5.84
C ASP A 784 8.47 33.78 5.93
N GLN A 785 9.26 33.35 4.97
CA GLN A 785 9.80 31.97 4.96
C GLN A 785 10.87 31.72 6.03
N ASN A 786 11.40 32.76 6.70
CA ASN A 786 12.36 32.62 7.78
C ASN A 786 11.66 32.19 9.07
N ASP A 787 10.35 32.44 9.21
CA ASP A 787 9.53 32.06 10.37
C ASP A 787 8.97 30.64 10.31
N VAL A 788 9.31 29.86 9.28
CA VAL A 788 8.85 28.48 9.20
C VAL A 788 9.63 27.60 10.16
N THR A 789 8.91 26.75 10.89
CA THR A 789 9.50 25.82 11.86
C THR A 789 8.77 24.48 11.83
N LYS A 790 9.14 23.57 12.72
CA LYS A 790 8.41 22.30 12.89
C LYS A 790 7.03 22.57 13.49
N ILE A 791 5.98 22.32 12.72
CA ILE A 791 4.58 22.54 13.10
C ILE A 791 3.78 21.27 13.36
N GLY A 792 4.36 20.10 13.14
CA GLY A 792 3.69 18.81 13.33
C GLY A 792 4.67 17.64 13.37
N LYS A 793 4.11 16.44 13.57
CA LYS A 793 4.86 15.18 13.44
C LYS A 793 5.04 14.83 11.98
N SER A 794 5.71 13.71 11.68
CA SER A 794 5.76 13.16 10.33
C SER A 794 4.37 12.67 9.88
N ILE A 795 4.14 12.65 8.57
CA ILE A 795 2.98 11.97 7.98
C ILE A 795 3.02 10.45 8.22
N TYR A 796 4.23 9.89 8.45
CA TYR A 796 4.44 8.48 8.75
C TYR A 796 4.34 8.24 10.26
N PRO A 797 3.53 7.24 10.70
CA PRO A 797 3.32 7.01 12.12
C PRO A 797 4.57 6.46 12.80
N GLU A 798 4.85 6.93 14.01
CA GLU A 798 5.89 6.37 14.86
C GLU A 798 5.44 5.09 15.55
N TRP A 799 4.18 4.98 15.92
CA TRP A 799 3.60 3.85 16.61
C TRP A 799 2.63 3.08 15.72
N THR A 800 2.78 1.77 15.71
CA THR A 800 1.79 0.84 15.15
C THR A 800 1.48 -0.21 16.21
N TYR A 801 0.20 -0.46 16.47
CA TYR A 801 -0.23 -1.42 17.47
C TYR A 801 -1.45 -2.20 17.01
N SER A 802 -1.58 -3.43 17.51
CA SER A 802 -2.77 -4.25 17.29
C SER A 802 -3.07 -5.13 18.48
N PHE A 803 -4.34 -5.45 18.66
CA PHE A 803 -4.86 -6.37 19.64
C PHE A 803 -5.84 -7.30 18.98
N GLY A 804 -5.71 -8.60 19.27
CA GLY A 804 -6.60 -9.61 18.74
C GLY A 804 -6.99 -10.62 19.81
N GLY A 805 -8.12 -11.27 19.58
CA GLY A 805 -8.58 -12.36 20.42
C GLY A 805 -9.35 -13.40 19.63
N SER A 806 -9.24 -14.64 20.04
CA SER A 806 -10.06 -15.74 19.51
C SER A 806 -10.57 -16.63 20.64
N VAL A 807 -11.74 -17.17 20.45
CA VAL A 807 -12.41 -18.09 21.38
C VAL A 807 -13.03 -19.22 20.57
N ASP A 808 -12.82 -20.48 21.04
CA ASP A 808 -13.46 -21.67 20.50
C ASP A 808 -14.21 -22.39 21.63
N TYR A 809 -15.51 -22.65 21.43
CA TYR A 809 -16.34 -23.37 22.41
C TYR A 809 -17.39 -24.23 21.72
N LYS A 810 -17.27 -25.56 21.85
CA LYS A 810 -18.29 -26.54 21.34
C LYS A 810 -18.73 -26.31 19.91
N GLY A 811 -17.81 -25.99 19.02
CA GLY A 811 -18.09 -25.73 17.60
C GLY A 811 -18.29 -24.26 17.26
N PHE A 812 -18.64 -23.40 18.23
CA PHE A 812 -18.60 -21.96 18.03
C PHE A 812 -17.16 -21.46 18.04
N ASP A 813 -16.85 -20.56 17.11
CA ASP A 813 -15.61 -19.80 17.11
C ASP A 813 -15.90 -18.31 16.94
N PHE A 814 -15.15 -17.49 17.67
CA PHE A 814 -15.24 -16.02 17.61
C PHE A 814 -13.85 -15.44 17.50
N THR A 815 -13.70 -14.42 16.66
CA THR A 815 -12.44 -13.68 16.56
C THR A 815 -12.67 -12.19 16.41
N ILE A 816 -11.75 -11.40 16.94
CA ILE A 816 -11.69 -9.95 16.79
C ILE A 816 -10.24 -9.52 16.57
N LEU A 817 -10.04 -8.52 15.71
CA LEU A 817 -8.77 -7.86 15.46
C LEU A 817 -8.95 -6.36 15.42
N LEU A 818 -8.19 -5.65 16.25
CA LEU A 818 -8.07 -4.19 16.27
C LEU A 818 -6.67 -3.80 15.81
N GLN A 819 -6.56 -2.70 15.09
CA GLN A 819 -5.28 -2.13 14.68
C GLN A 819 -5.36 -0.61 14.74
N GLY A 820 -4.28 0.03 15.18
CA GLY A 820 -4.15 1.46 15.22
C GLY A 820 -2.75 1.95 14.91
N ILE A 821 -2.68 3.24 14.66
CA ILE A 821 -1.41 3.99 14.55
C ILE A 821 -1.48 5.20 15.48
N ALA A 822 -0.31 5.69 15.87
CA ALA A 822 -0.20 6.96 16.61
C ALA A 822 1.13 7.65 16.28
N GLY A 823 1.20 8.94 16.60
CA GLY A 823 2.40 9.74 16.37
C GLY A 823 2.56 10.17 14.92
N ALA A 824 1.46 10.37 14.17
CA ALA A 824 1.44 10.94 12.83
C ALA A 824 0.60 12.20 12.77
N SER A 825 0.91 13.09 11.83
CA SER A 825 0.11 14.27 11.53
C SER A 825 -0.39 14.26 10.09
N VAL A 826 -1.39 15.06 9.80
CA VAL A 826 -1.93 15.35 8.48
C VAL A 826 -2.11 16.84 8.29
N ASN A 827 -1.87 17.33 7.10
CA ASN A 827 -2.23 18.69 6.71
C ASN A 827 -3.63 18.66 6.08
N LEU A 828 -4.60 19.34 6.67
CA LEU A 828 -5.96 19.41 6.11
C LEU A 828 -5.99 20.04 4.70
N LEU A 829 -5.05 20.94 4.39
CA LEU A 829 -4.92 21.54 3.05
C LEU A 829 -4.56 20.53 1.96
N ASP A 830 -4.03 19.34 2.29
CA ASP A 830 -3.80 18.28 1.31
C ASP A 830 -5.13 17.77 0.71
N ASN A 831 -6.26 18.00 1.40
CA ASN A 831 -7.62 17.82 0.91
C ASN A 831 -8.27 19.19 0.64
N TRP A 832 -7.70 19.93 -0.31
CA TRP A 832 -8.06 21.32 -0.62
C TRP A 832 -9.56 21.52 -0.83
N ASN A 833 -10.21 20.67 -1.61
CA ASN A 833 -11.63 20.80 -1.93
C ASN A 833 -12.56 20.71 -0.71
N GLN A 834 -12.19 19.95 0.32
CA GLN A 834 -13.01 19.78 1.51
C GLN A 834 -12.58 20.72 2.65
N THR A 835 -11.48 21.42 2.50
CA THR A 835 -10.92 22.29 3.54
C THR A 835 -11.12 23.76 3.22
N VAL A 836 -10.92 24.18 1.96
CA VAL A 836 -10.97 25.58 1.52
C VAL A 836 -12.35 25.89 0.95
N ALA A 837 -13.05 26.82 1.60
CA ALA A 837 -14.39 27.24 1.20
C ALA A 837 -14.37 28.34 0.12
N PHE A 838 -15.22 28.23 -0.90
CA PHE A 838 -15.57 29.21 -1.92
C PHE A 838 -14.49 29.67 -2.91
N VAL A 839 -13.22 29.56 -2.56
CA VAL A 839 -12.11 29.94 -3.48
C VAL A 839 -12.22 29.08 -4.76
N ASP A 840 -12.04 29.70 -5.95
CA ASP A 840 -12.21 29.05 -7.26
C ASP A 840 -13.60 28.40 -7.46
N ASN A 841 -14.66 29.04 -6.99
CA ASN A 841 -16.05 28.57 -7.08
C ASN A 841 -16.34 27.22 -6.41
N ARG A 842 -15.59 26.89 -5.37
CA ARG A 842 -15.81 25.67 -4.59
C ARG A 842 -17.03 25.75 -3.69
N THR A 843 -17.50 24.57 -3.32
CA THR A 843 -18.50 24.41 -2.28
C THR A 843 -17.89 24.63 -0.86
N VAL A 844 -18.72 24.51 0.15
CA VAL A 844 -18.33 24.65 1.56
C VAL A 844 -18.67 23.40 2.35
N TYR A 845 -17.80 23.02 3.25
CA TYR A 845 -17.90 21.85 4.11
C TYR A 845 -18.17 22.24 5.57
N PRO A 846 -18.63 21.28 6.42
CA PRO A 846 -18.92 21.54 7.83
C PRO A 846 -17.80 22.16 8.65
N ILE A 847 -16.52 21.95 8.27
CA ILE A 847 -15.36 22.58 8.91
C ILE A 847 -15.44 24.11 8.95
N ALA A 848 -16.07 24.72 7.95
CA ALA A 848 -16.17 26.17 7.80
C ALA A 848 -17.41 26.77 8.48
N LYS A 849 -18.27 25.97 9.13
CA LYS A 849 -19.47 26.47 9.81
C LYS A 849 -19.16 27.47 10.92
N ASP A 850 -18.07 27.24 11.64
CA ASP A 850 -17.62 28.05 12.77
C ASP A 850 -16.57 29.06 12.31
N ALA A 851 -16.74 29.65 11.11
CA ALA A 851 -15.82 30.64 10.58
C ALA A 851 -15.92 31.97 11.35
N TRP A 852 -14.80 32.68 11.41
CA TRP A 852 -14.74 34.01 12.01
C TRP A 852 -15.62 35.01 11.24
N ALA A 853 -16.51 35.71 11.97
CA ALA A 853 -17.37 36.76 11.42
C ALA A 853 -17.81 37.75 12.49
N TYR A 854 -18.02 39.00 12.08
CA TYR A 854 -18.56 40.03 12.95
C TYR A 854 -19.51 40.96 12.16
N TYR A 855 -20.81 40.71 12.29
CA TYR A 855 -21.90 41.49 11.73
C TYR A 855 -23.00 41.66 12.78
N PRO A 856 -22.84 42.60 13.75
CA PRO A 856 -23.77 42.73 14.87
C PRO A 856 -25.21 43.05 14.43
N GLU A 857 -25.38 43.79 13.32
CA GLU A 857 -26.68 44.12 12.77
C GLU A 857 -27.43 42.88 12.22
N GLN A 858 -26.69 41.78 11.96
CA GLN A 858 -27.24 40.50 11.51
C GLN A 858 -27.28 39.47 12.67
N ASN A 859 -26.96 39.84 13.88
CA ASN A 859 -26.77 38.96 15.03
C ASN A 859 -25.69 37.89 14.80
N ILE A 860 -24.64 38.20 14.03
CA ILE A 860 -23.49 37.32 13.75
C ILE A 860 -22.28 37.88 14.49
N ASP A 861 -21.83 37.16 15.52
CA ASP A 861 -20.57 37.39 16.21
C ASP A 861 -19.96 36.08 16.64
N THR A 862 -18.97 35.60 15.88
CA THR A 862 -18.25 34.36 16.15
C THR A 862 -16.82 34.58 16.60
N ARG A 863 -16.37 35.84 16.84
CA ARG A 863 -14.99 36.18 17.16
C ARG A 863 -14.36 35.30 18.24
N ASN A 864 -15.13 35.03 19.32
CA ASN A 864 -14.66 34.26 20.47
C ASN A 864 -14.83 32.74 20.34
N SER A 865 -15.54 32.28 19.33
CA SER A 865 -15.88 30.85 19.13
C SER A 865 -15.38 30.30 17.81
N ALA A 866 -14.80 31.13 16.97
CA ALA A 866 -14.34 30.75 15.62
C ALA A 866 -13.29 29.65 15.66
N LYS A 867 -13.45 28.64 14.81
CA LYS A 867 -12.52 27.52 14.60
C LYS A 867 -12.00 27.44 13.16
N TYR A 868 -12.41 28.38 12.33
CA TYR A 868 -12.03 28.50 10.94
C TYR A 868 -11.82 30.01 10.64
N PRO A 869 -10.84 30.37 9.79
CA PRO A 869 -10.59 31.77 9.47
C PRO A 869 -11.78 32.40 8.76
N ARG A 870 -11.77 33.72 8.59
CA ARG A 870 -12.80 34.41 7.84
C ARG A 870 -13.00 33.78 6.47
N LEU A 871 -14.25 33.67 6.04
CA LEU A 871 -14.59 33.18 4.70
C LEU A 871 -14.27 34.25 3.64
N THR A 872 -13.83 33.79 2.48
CA THR A 872 -13.57 34.64 1.31
C THR A 872 -13.83 33.86 0.03
N THR A 873 -14.22 34.53 -1.03
CA THR A 873 -14.33 33.99 -2.39
C THR A 873 -13.06 34.23 -3.22
N GLN A 874 -12.15 35.04 -2.67
CA GLN A 874 -10.89 35.40 -3.31
C GLN A 874 -9.75 34.49 -2.82
N SER A 875 -8.65 34.47 -3.59
CA SER A 875 -7.42 33.82 -3.14
C SER A 875 -6.90 34.50 -1.88
N ASN A 876 -6.57 33.69 -0.87
CA ASN A 876 -5.99 34.17 0.40
C ASN A 876 -4.76 33.33 0.72
N GLU A 877 -3.59 33.80 0.29
CA GLU A 877 -2.32 33.10 0.50
C GLU A 877 -1.88 33.10 1.96
N ASN A 878 -2.37 34.01 2.79
CA ASN A 878 -2.10 34.00 4.21
C ASN A 878 -2.81 32.87 4.92
N ASN A 879 -4.13 32.72 4.75
CA ASN A 879 -4.92 31.69 5.46
C ASN A 879 -4.65 30.28 4.97
N TYR A 880 -4.44 30.09 3.67
CA TYR A 880 -4.34 28.76 3.05
C TYR A 880 -2.88 28.35 2.78
N ARG A 881 -2.07 28.50 3.81
CA ARG A 881 -0.64 28.21 3.83
C ARG A 881 -0.33 27.11 4.84
N GLY A 882 0.77 26.37 4.62
CA GLY A 882 1.26 25.38 5.57
C GLY A 882 1.54 25.99 6.94
N SER A 883 0.67 25.74 7.91
CA SER A 883 0.76 26.27 9.25
C SER A 883 0.23 25.29 10.29
N SER A 884 0.59 25.49 11.56
CA SER A 884 0.13 24.67 12.67
C SER A 884 -1.40 24.66 12.81
N PHE A 885 -2.08 25.69 12.27
CA PHE A 885 -3.54 25.76 12.22
C PHE A 885 -4.15 24.57 11.45
N TRP A 886 -3.56 24.17 10.33
CA TRP A 886 -4.06 23.12 9.46
C TRP A 886 -3.50 21.74 9.77
N ILE A 887 -2.47 21.64 10.60
CA ILE A 887 -1.89 20.35 10.99
C ILE A 887 -2.69 19.73 12.12
N LYS A 888 -3.13 18.48 11.93
CA LYS A 888 -3.93 17.72 12.89
C LYS A 888 -3.34 16.34 13.13
N ASP A 889 -3.61 15.76 14.30
CA ASP A 889 -3.21 14.38 14.61
C ASP A 889 -3.99 13.39 13.74
N ARG A 890 -3.27 12.40 13.20
CA ARG A 890 -3.78 11.33 12.35
C ARG A 890 -4.03 10.02 13.09
N ASP A 891 -3.95 10.03 14.40
CA ASP A 891 -4.05 8.83 15.23
C ASP A 891 -5.43 8.18 15.11
N PHE A 892 -5.45 6.85 15.09
CA PHE A 892 -6.69 6.08 15.08
C PHE A 892 -6.57 4.71 15.72
N LEU A 893 -7.71 4.17 16.12
CA LEU A 893 -7.94 2.75 16.40
C LEU A 893 -9.11 2.26 15.54
N LYS A 894 -8.93 1.15 14.82
CA LYS A 894 -9.92 0.56 13.92
C LYS A 894 -10.13 -0.92 14.24
N VAL A 895 -11.38 -1.36 14.29
CA VAL A 895 -11.71 -2.79 14.28
C VAL A 895 -11.53 -3.28 12.85
N ARG A 896 -10.52 -4.10 12.62
CA ARG A 896 -10.20 -4.63 11.28
C ARG A 896 -11.10 -5.77 10.89
N ASN A 897 -11.36 -6.68 11.82
CA ASN A 897 -12.20 -7.85 11.59
C ASN A 897 -12.91 -8.27 12.88
N ILE A 898 -14.17 -8.68 12.74
CA ILE A 898 -14.92 -9.46 13.73
C ILE A 898 -15.55 -10.62 12.96
N GLU A 899 -15.39 -11.85 13.46
CA GLU A 899 -15.99 -13.04 12.85
C GLU A 899 -16.57 -13.95 13.92
N LEU A 900 -17.76 -14.46 13.67
CA LEU A 900 -18.43 -15.49 14.46
C LEU A 900 -18.79 -16.66 13.56
N GLY A 901 -18.33 -17.84 13.89
CA GLY A 901 -18.57 -19.06 13.13
C GLY A 901 -19.15 -20.20 13.99
N TYR A 902 -19.72 -21.17 13.31
CA TYR A 902 -20.12 -22.44 13.88
C TYR A 902 -19.73 -23.60 12.97
N ASP A 903 -18.98 -24.55 13.53
CA ASP A 903 -18.52 -25.76 12.85
C ASP A 903 -19.45 -26.94 13.23
N PHE A 904 -20.31 -27.32 12.28
CA PHE A 904 -21.28 -28.41 12.42
C PHE A 904 -20.62 -29.78 12.54
N SER A 905 -19.40 -29.97 12.05
CA SER A 905 -18.70 -31.24 12.11
C SER A 905 -18.29 -31.62 13.54
N LYS A 906 -18.22 -30.64 14.47
CA LYS A 906 -17.98 -30.84 15.88
C LYS A 906 -19.23 -31.26 16.69
N ASN A 907 -20.40 -31.36 16.05
CA ASN A 907 -21.64 -31.77 16.69
C ASN A 907 -21.88 -33.26 16.45
N SER A 908 -21.72 -34.07 17.49
CA SER A 908 -21.90 -35.53 17.46
C SER A 908 -23.32 -36.00 17.07
N SER A 909 -24.30 -35.10 17.08
CA SER A 909 -25.68 -35.42 16.70
C SER A 909 -25.91 -35.36 15.17
N LEU A 910 -24.98 -34.84 14.40
CA LEU A 910 -25.01 -34.81 12.94
C LEU A 910 -23.99 -35.81 12.40
N SER A 911 -24.47 -36.98 11.95
CA SER A 911 -23.61 -37.97 11.30
C SER A 911 -23.24 -37.47 9.90
N LEU A 912 -22.09 -36.83 9.79
CA LEU A 912 -21.53 -36.33 8.52
C LEU A 912 -20.36 -37.24 8.10
N ASP A 913 -20.63 -38.52 7.84
CA ASP A 913 -19.61 -39.59 7.69
C ASP A 913 -18.53 -39.32 6.60
N LYS A 914 -18.74 -38.37 5.71
CA LYS A 914 -17.78 -38.01 4.64
C LYS A 914 -17.35 -36.55 4.66
N VAL A 915 -17.87 -35.74 5.57
CA VAL A 915 -17.55 -34.32 5.66
C VAL A 915 -16.66 -34.07 6.89
N GLU A 916 -15.39 -33.75 6.64
CA GLU A 916 -14.43 -33.47 7.73
C GLU A 916 -14.74 -32.12 8.40
N LYS A 917 -15.27 -31.14 7.65
CA LYS A 917 -15.59 -29.82 8.16
C LYS A 917 -16.79 -29.23 7.42
N LEU A 918 -17.75 -28.69 8.16
CA LEU A 918 -18.82 -27.85 7.65
C LEU A 918 -18.99 -26.66 8.59
N ARG A 919 -18.48 -25.52 8.20
CA ARG A 919 -18.53 -24.30 9.01
C ARG A 919 -19.32 -23.20 8.30
N VAL A 920 -20.24 -22.56 9.01
CA VAL A 920 -20.96 -21.35 8.59
C VAL A 920 -20.49 -20.20 9.46
N PHE A 921 -20.30 -19.02 8.88
CA PHE A 921 -19.83 -17.85 9.62
C PHE A 921 -20.40 -16.54 9.09
N VAL A 922 -20.38 -15.53 9.95
CA VAL A 922 -20.63 -14.14 9.62
C VAL A 922 -19.45 -13.30 10.07
N SER A 923 -19.11 -12.27 9.29
CA SER A 923 -18.01 -11.39 9.62
C SER A 923 -18.29 -9.93 9.26
N ALA A 924 -17.59 -9.01 9.92
CA ALA A 924 -17.57 -7.59 9.61
C ALA A 924 -16.13 -7.11 9.48
N VAL A 925 -15.86 -6.35 8.41
CA VAL A 925 -14.54 -5.76 8.13
C VAL A 925 -14.65 -4.24 8.25
N ASN A 926 -13.75 -3.62 8.99
CA ASN A 926 -13.70 -2.18 9.28
C ASN A 926 -15.01 -1.58 9.81
N PRO A 927 -15.79 -2.27 10.69
CA PRO A 927 -17.09 -1.78 11.14
C PRO A 927 -16.99 -0.49 11.97
N PHE A 928 -15.92 -0.29 12.73
CA PHE A 928 -15.74 0.83 13.64
C PHE A 928 -14.35 1.44 13.54
N THR A 929 -14.29 2.79 13.59
CA THR A 929 -13.06 3.57 13.60
C THR A 929 -13.19 4.68 14.64
N TRP A 930 -12.20 4.82 15.51
CA TRP A 930 -12.07 5.92 16.47
C TRP A 930 -10.87 6.78 16.08
N SER A 931 -11.12 8.06 15.84
CA SER A 931 -10.12 9.06 15.46
C SER A 931 -10.68 10.46 15.68
N SER A 932 -9.84 11.41 16.08
CA SER A 932 -10.19 12.83 16.14
C SER A 932 -10.55 13.38 14.74
N LEU A 933 -9.81 12.99 13.68
CA LEU A 933 -10.12 13.40 12.31
C LEU A 933 -11.54 12.99 11.89
N MET A 934 -11.95 11.77 12.23
CA MET A 934 -13.29 11.29 11.88
C MET A 934 -14.39 12.00 12.70
N LYS A 935 -14.11 12.30 13.96
CA LYS A 935 -15.05 12.96 14.86
C LYS A 935 -15.23 14.44 14.51
N ASP A 936 -14.10 15.18 14.35
CA ASP A 936 -14.11 16.63 14.30
C ASP A 936 -14.19 17.17 12.86
N TYR A 937 -13.69 16.39 11.87
CA TYR A 937 -13.59 16.82 10.46
C TYR A 937 -14.30 15.90 9.48
N ASN A 938 -14.98 14.85 9.94
CA ASN A 938 -15.61 13.81 9.10
C ASN A 938 -14.64 13.14 8.10
N MET A 939 -13.35 13.14 8.38
CA MET A 939 -12.32 12.53 7.53
C MET A 939 -11.89 11.15 8.03
N ASP A 940 -11.81 10.16 7.13
CA ASP A 940 -11.20 8.87 7.47
C ASP A 940 -9.67 9.06 7.60
N PRO A 941 -9.05 8.68 8.74
CA PRO A 941 -7.62 8.89 8.99
C PRO A 941 -6.70 8.11 8.05
N GLU A 942 -7.19 7.12 7.33
CA GLU A 942 -6.42 6.41 6.31
C GLU A 942 -6.59 7.05 4.92
N SER A 943 -7.80 7.56 4.59
CA SER A 943 -8.13 8.17 3.28
C SER A 943 -8.20 9.69 3.37
N ILE A 944 -7.07 10.33 3.62
CA ILE A 944 -6.95 11.76 3.94
C ILE A 944 -7.04 12.70 2.73
N TYR A 945 -6.88 12.21 1.50
CA TYR A 945 -6.82 13.04 0.29
C TYR A 945 -8.16 13.23 -0.44
N GLY A 946 -9.30 12.90 0.19
CA GLY A 946 -10.63 13.11 -0.39
C GLY A 946 -10.97 12.24 -1.61
N GLY A 947 -10.29 11.12 -1.78
CA GLY A 947 -10.52 10.16 -2.85
C GLY A 947 -11.76 9.29 -2.63
N TYR A 948 -11.82 8.14 -3.34
CA TYR A 948 -12.90 7.17 -3.17
C TYR A 948 -12.94 6.66 -1.72
N PRO A 949 -14.13 6.61 -1.07
CA PRO A 949 -14.23 6.36 0.37
C PRO A 949 -13.74 4.96 0.76
N SER A 950 -13.15 4.84 1.94
CA SER A 950 -12.86 3.56 2.58
C SER A 950 -14.14 2.75 2.75
N LEU A 951 -14.06 1.44 2.61
CA LEU A 951 -15.23 0.55 2.69
C LEU A 951 -15.24 -0.23 4.01
N LYS A 952 -16.44 -0.39 4.55
CA LYS A 952 -16.78 -1.39 5.57
C LYS A 952 -17.67 -2.45 4.96
N SER A 953 -17.55 -3.71 5.40
CA SER A 953 -18.36 -4.81 4.88
C SER A 953 -18.94 -5.70 5.96
N PHE A 954 -20.10 -6.28 5.66
CA PHE A 954 -20.74 -7.34 6.43
C PHE A 954 -20.86 -8.56 5.51
N ASN A 955 -20.37 -9.69 5.95
CA ASN A 955 -20.22 -10.86 5.11
C ASN A 955 -20.80 -12.09 5.80
N ALA A 956 -21.28 -13.03 5.00
CA ALA A 956 -21.66 -14.37 5.42
C ALA A 956 -20.98 -15.39 4.51
N GLY A 957 -20.59 -16.53 5.08
CA GLY A 957 -19.89 -17.53 4.30
C GLY A 957 -20.07 -18.94 4.84
N VAL A 958 -19.71 -19.89 3.98
CA VAL A 958 -19.68 -21.31 4.28
C VAL A 958 -18.37 -21.90 3.81
N SER A 959 -17.77 -22.78 4.62
CA SER A 959 -16.61 -23.58 4.23
C SER A 959 -16.88 -25.05 4.54
N PHE A 960 -16.44 -25.91 3.63
CA PHE A 960 -16.53 -27.33 3.85
C PHE A 960 -15.29 -28.06 3.33
N THR A 961 -15.00 -29.23 3.93
CA THR A 961 -13.90 -30.12 3.52
C THR A 961 -14.41 -31.56 3.58
N PHE A 962 -14.12 -32.33 2.54
CA PHE A 962 -14.43 -33.76 2.48
C PHE A 962 -13.31 -34.56 1.81
#